data_9341cd0a403d8169a291c8005f80ec57
#
_entry.id   9341cd0a403d8169a291c8005f80ec57
#
_cell.length_a   1.000
_cell.length_b   1.000
_cell.length_c   1.000
_cell.angle_alpha   90.00
_cell.angle_beta   90.00
_cell.angle_gamma   90.00
#
_symmetry.space_group_name_H-M   'P 1'
#
loop_
_entity.id
_entity.type
_entity.pdbx_description
1 polymer ?
#
loop_
_entity_poly.entity_id
_entity_poly.type
_entity_poly.pdbx_seq_one_letter_code
_entity_poly.pdbx_strand_id
1 'polypeptide(L)'
;GEDIIVTDLPGIYSLSPYTLEEVVSRDYLLKGNPDVIVDLVDATNIERNLYLTTQLIETGIPVVIALNMCDLLKKNGINIDVKALSKKLGCPIIETSALKKTGLKEVIAEAIKVAKSHAAGTVSAIFESSVEDKVSAIEAELPSSIPDAEKRWYAIKVLENDSKVAEQLGLSADNRFSRYTKELEKEFDDDAESVITDQRYVYIQKVIEETVKKPAQKMSLSDKIDSIVTNRLLGIPIFVLVMWAVYYVSVTTVGTFVTDWTNDVFVVAIQDFASNILGSIGAGDMVMGLVVDGIIGGLGAVLGFVPQMAILFLFLSILEDCGYMVRIAFVMDRVFRHFGLSGKSFIPLLISSGCGIPGIMASKTIEQDNDRRLTIMTATFIPCGAKLPVIAMMGGVMTSYATGSYEAGGLMAPCMYFIGIVAVLVAAIILKKTKPFSGKPAPFVMELPQYHIPSAKTVLLHVWERLKGFIIKAGTILFLACVVMWFLSGYGFVNGSFGAVEDPGNSLLAVIGGAIAPIFAPLGFGNWKAVAASLSGFSAKESIVSTMGVLANITGDASEDAVTVAEAVRTWFPSAVAAFSFLLFNLLDSPCLAAISTMAKEMQSRKWFWFAILFQNIFAYVVTLIVYQIGTFATGG
;
A
#
# COMPACT_ATOMS: atom_id res chain seq x y z
N GLY A 1 -42.94 18.15 -26.48
CA GLY A 1 -41.94 17.19 -26.04
C GLY A 1 -41.96 17.15 -24.53
N GLU A 2 -41.78 16.00 -23.94
CA GLU A 2 -41.61 15.88 -22.48
C GLU A 2 -40.16 16.21 -22.16
N ASP A 3 -39.93 17.01 -21.12
CA ASP A 3 -38.59 17.31 -20.63
C ASP A 3 -38.08 16.12 -19.79
N ILE A 4 -36.90 15.61 -20.13
CA ILE A 4 -36.26 14.49 -19.44
C ILE A 4 -35.02 15.04 -18.75
N ILE A 5 -34.93 14.81 -17.45
CA ILE A 5 -33.74 15.11 -16.66
C ILE A 5 -32.89 13.84 -16.60
N VAL A 6 -31.67 13.90 -17.10
CA VAL A 6 -30.68 12.82 -17.00
C VAL A 6 -29.62 13.23 -15.99
N THR A 7 -29.47 12.44 -14.93
CA THR A 7 -28.44 12.66 -13.91
C THR A 7 -27.36 11.59 -14.08
N ASP A 8 -26.13 12.02 -14.33
CA ASP A 8 -24.97 11.13 -14.37
C ASP A 8 -24.48 10.90 -12.93
N LEU A 9 -24.28 9.63 -12.58
CA LEU A 9 -23.76 9.22 -11.28
C LEU A 9 -22.35 8.67 -11.41
N PRO A 10 -21.51 8.80 -10.38
CA PRO A 10 -20.21 8.17 -10.38
C PRO A 10 -20.30 6.68 -10.69
N GLY A 11 -19.34 6.15 -11.46
CA GLY A 11 -19.26 4.72 -11.76
C GLY A 11 -18.98 3.91 -10.49
N ILE A 12 -19.85 2.95 -10.20
CA ILE A 12 -19.76 2.10 -9.00
C ILE A 12 -19.93 0.63 -9.37
N TYR A 13 -19.51 -0.26 -8.48
CA TYR A 13 -19.69 -1.71 -8.63
C TYR A 13 -20.62 -2.29 -7.57
N SER A 14 -20.93 -1.52 -6.54
CA SER A 14 -21.79 -1.92 -5.42
C SER A 14 -22.49 -0.70 -4.83
N LEU A 15 -23.61 -0.92 -4.14
CA LEU A 15 -24.29 0.08 -3.30
C LEU A 15 -23.83 0.01 -1.83
N SER A 16 -22.67 -0.56 -1.55
CA SER A 16 -22.08 -0.62 -0.21
C SER A 16 -21.43 0.73 0.15
N PRO A 17 -21.35 1.11 1.44
CA PRO A 17 -20.86 2.44 1.86
C PRO A 17 -19.33 2.52 1.99
N TYR A 18 -18.57 1.85 1.13
CA TYR A 18 -17.12 1.77 1.26
C TYR A 18 -16.38 2.92 0.59
N THR A 19 -16.87 3.42 -0.54
CA THR A 19 -16.26 4.54 -1.25
C THR A 19 -17.18 5.77 -1.22
N LEU A 20 -16.60 6.97 -1.43
CA LEU A 20 -17.39 8.20 -1.53
C LEU A 20 -18.34 8.17 -2.72
N GLU A 21 -17.90 7.60 -3.83
CA GLU A 21 -18.67 7.42 -5.06
C GLU A 21 -19.89 6.52 -4.82
N GLU A 22 -19.72 5.40 -4.12
CA GLU A 22 -20.80 4.50 -3.74
C GLU A 22 -21.80 5.17 -2.80
N VAL A 23 -21.31 5.93 -1.81
CA VAL A 23 -22.17 6.70 -0.89
C VAL A 23 -22.98 7.74 -1.63
N VAL A 24 -22.37 8.51 -2.54
CA VAL A 24 -23.05 9.55 -3.32
C VAL A 24 -24.11 8.94 -4.23
N SER A 25 -23.79 7.89 -4.97
CA SER A 25 -24.72 7.21 -5.87
C SER A 25 -25.89 6.60 -5.10
N ARG A 26 -25.61 5.91 -3.99
CA ARG A 26 -26.64 5.32 -3.11
C ARG A 26 -27.55 6.39 -2.50
N ASP A 27 -26.99 7.48 -1.98
CA ASP A 27 -27.77 8.56 -1.37
C ASP A 27 -28.69 9.22 -2.40
N TYR A 28 -28.22 9.37 -3.66
CA TYR A 28 -29.05 9.89 -4.73
C TYR A 28 -30.19 8.94 -5.09
N LEU A 29 -29.93 7.64 -5.21
CA LEU A 29 -30.95 6.65 -5.54
C LEU A 29 -32.06 6.57 -4.48
N LEU A 30 -31.69 6.64 -3.19
CA LEU A 30 -32.65 6.53 -2.08
C LEU A 30 -33.40 7.83 -1.76
N LYS A 31 -32.76 9.00 -1.97
CA LYS A 31 -33.33 10.31 -1.59
C LYS A 31 -33.82 11.11 -2.78
N GLY A 32 -33.26 10.89 -3.97
CA GLY A 32 -33.58 11.60 -5.19
C GLY A 32 -34.80 11.11 -5.93
N ASN A 33 -35.35 9.94 -5.55
CA ASN A 33 -36.53 9.31 -6.13
C ASN A 33 -36.55 9.35 -7.66
N PRO A 34 -35.57 8.78 -8.38
CA PRO A 34 -35.57 8.75 -9.82
C PRO A 34 -36.70 7.86 -10.34
N ASP A 35 -37.36 8.25 -11.44
CA ASP A 35 -38.44 7.49 -12.05
C ASP A 35 -37.97 6.17 -12.68
N VAL A 36 -36.69 6.12 -13.11
CA VAL A 36 -36.06 4.94 -13.71
C VAL A 36 -34.55 5.02 -13.58
N ILE A 37 -33.91 3.88 -13.40
CA ILE A 37 -32.45 3.72 -13.43
C ILE A 37 -32.06 3.12 -14.79
N VAL A 38 -31.12 3.72 -15.48
CA VAL A 38 -30.45 3.12 -16.62
C VAL A 38 -29.12 2.56 -16.17
N ASP A 39 -29.04 1.23 -16.06
CA ASP A 39 -27.83 0.53 -15.64
C ASP A 39 -26.97 0.18 -16.85
N LEU A 40 -25.75 0.71 -16.88
CA LEU A 40 -24.81 0.54 -17.99
C LEU A 40 -23.92 -0.67 -17.73
N VAL A 41 -24.28 -1.82 -18.30
CA VAL A 41 -23.60 -3.10 -18.09
C VAL A 41 -22.60 -3.38 -19.19
N ASP A 42 -21.34 -3.62 -18.86
CA ASP A 42 -20.34 -4.12 -19.79
C ASP A 42 -20.59 -5.60 -20.11
N ALA A 43 -20.99 -5.87 -21.35
CA ALA A 43 -21.30 -7.22 -21.80
C ALA A 43 -20.08 -8.16 -21.86
N THR A 44 -18.86 -7.63 -21.90
CA THR A 44 -17.63 -8.43 -21.89
C THR A 44 -17.30 -8.93 -20.48
N ASN A 45 -17.76 -8.23 -19.44
CA ASN A 45 -17.58 -8.53 -18.02
C ASN A 45 -18.93 -8.62 -17.28
N ILE A 46 -19.89 -9.29 -17.92
CA ILE A 46 -21.29 -9.30 -17.47
C ILE A 46 -21.46 -9.83 -16.04
N GLU A 47 -20.70 -10.84 -15.65
CA GLU A 47 -20.79 -11.48 -14.32
C GLU A 47 -20.60 -10.47 -13.19
N ARG A 48 -19.58 -9.64 -13.28
CA ARG A 48 -19.30 -8.61 -12.29
C ARG A 48 -20.32 -7.48 -12.30
N ASN A 49 -20.70 -7.03 -13.49
CA ASN A 49 -21.63 -5.89 -13.61
C ASN A 49 -23.03 -6.26 -13.09
N LEU A 50 -23.44 -7.52 -13.28
CA LEU A 50 -24.74 -8.00 -12.74
C LEU A 50 -24.80 -7.97 -11.21
N TYR A 51 -23.67 -7.91 -10.50
CA TYR A 51 -23.66 -7.74 -9.05
C TYR A 51 -24.32 -6.42 -8.63
N LEU A 52 -23.94 -5.31 -9.25
CA LEU A 52 -24.60 -4.02 -9.03
C LEU A 52 -26.05 -4.06 -9.52
N THR A 53 -26.31 -4.65 -10.70
CA THR A 53 -27.66 -4.78 -11.26
C THR A 53 -28.63 -5.45 -10.26
N THR A 54 -28.20 -6.53 -9.60
CA THR A 54 -29.05 -7.19 -8.59
C THR A 54 -29.38 -6.28 -7.41
N GLN A 55 -28.43 -5.46 -6.95
CA GLN A 55 -28.67 -4.50 -5.88
C GLN A 55 -29.58 -3.33 -6.32
N LEU A 56 -29.43 -2.87 -7.57
CA LEU A 56 -30.31 -1.83 -8.12
C LEU A 56 -31.76 -2.29 -8.21
N ILE A 57 -32.00 -3.51 -8.65
CA ILE A 57 -33.35 -4.07 -8.76
C ILE A 57 -34.00 -4.21 -7.36
N GLU A 58 -33.22 -4.53 -6.33
CA GLU A 58 -33.69 -4.65 -4.94
C GLU A 58 -34.14 -3.32 -4.34
N THR A 59 -33.70 -2.17 -4.87
CA THR A 59 -34.16 -0.85 -4.41
C THR A 59 -35.65 -0.59 -4.69
N GLY A 60 -36.28 -1.41 -5.53
CA GLY A 60 -37.68 -1.21 -5.96
C GLY A 60 -37.88 -0.13 -7.02
N ILE A 61 -36.81 0.56 -7.45
CA ILE A 61 -36.85 1.54 -8.54
C ILE A 61 -36.81 0.78 -9.87
N PRO A 62 -37.64 1.15 -10.87
CA PRO A 62 -37.59 0.54 -12.18
C PRO A 62 -36.21 0.62 -12.83
N VAL A 63 -35.70 -0.50 -13.35
CA VAL A 63 -34.34 -0.58 -13.96
C VAL A 63 -34.46 -0.99 -15.43
N VAL A 64 -33.69 -0.30 -16.28
CA VAL A 64 -33.45 -0.67 -17.69
C VAL A 64 -31.96 -0.92 -17.87
N ILE A 65 -31.59 -2.09 -18.35
CA ILE A 65 -30.19 -2.45 -18.61
C ILE A 65 -29.79 -2.04 -20.03
N ALA A 66 -28.79 -1.18 -20.14
CA ALA A 66 -28.09 -0.90 -21.38
C ALA A 66 -26.86 -1.82 -21.47
N LEU A 67 -27.00 -2.94 -22.16
CA LEU A 67 -25.93 -3.94 -22.34
C LEU A 67 -24.94 -3.41 -23.38
N ASN A 68 -23.84 -2.83 -22.94
CA ASN A 68 -22.88 -2.15 -23.78
C ASN A 68 -21.75 -3.08 -24.28
N MET A 69 -20.98 -2.63 -25.28
CA MET A 69 -19.89 -3.37 -25.93
C MET A 69 -20.34 -4.65 -26.66
N CYS A 70 -21.60 -4.75 -27.09
CA CYS A 70 -22.12 -5.90 -27.84
C CYS A 70 -21.42 -6.13 -29.18
N ASP A 71 -20.76 -5.13 -29.74
CA ASP A 71 -19.92 -5.30 -30.92
C ASP A 71 -18.67 -6.14 -30.67
N LEU A 72 -18.11 -6.11 -29.45
CA LEU A 72 -16.98 -6.96 -29.05
C LEU A 72 -17.42 -8.40 -28.78
N LEU A 73 -18.63 -8.64 -28.26
CA LEU A 73 -19.17 -9.98 -28.09
C LEU A 73 -19.23 -10.74 -29.42
N LYS A 74 -19.77 -10.09 -30.45
CA LYS A 74 -19.87 -10.67 -31.81
C LYS A 74 -18.50 -11.01 -32.37
N LYS A 75 -17.48 -10.17 -32.10
CA LYS A 75 -16.10 -10.40 -32.51
C LYS A 75 -15.47 -11.60 -31.79
N ASN A 76 -15.83 -11.79 -30.52
CA ASN A 76 -15.30 -12.86 -29.66
C ASN A 76 -16.13 -14.15 -29.74
N GLY A 77 -17.18 -14.20 -30.54
CA GLY A 77 -18.05 -15.37 -30.69
C GLY A 77 -18.90 -15.69 -29.48
N ILE A 78 -19.05 -14.74 -28.56
CA ILE A 78 -19.89 -14.87 -27.36
C ILE A 78 -21.32 -14.49 -27.73
N ASN A 79 -22.28 -15.32 -27.36
CA ASN A 79 -23.68 -15.06 -27.61
C ASN A 79 -24.46 -15.00 -26.30
N ILE A 80 -25.15 -13.89 -26.05
CA ILE A 80 -25.99 -13.68 -24.89
C ILE A 80 -27.46 -13.78 -25.34
N ASP A 81 -28.22 -14.66 -24.73
CA ASP A 81 -29.68 -14.69 -24.91
C ASP A 81 -30.33 -13.57 -24.07
N VAL A 82 -30.42 -12.38 -24.68
CA VAL A 82 -30.95 -11.16 -24.05
C VAL A 82 -32.37 -11.34 -23.56
N LYS A 83 -33.19 -12.15 -24.25
CA LYS A 83 -34.59 -12.39 -23.84
C LYS A 83 -34.67 -13.26 -22.60
N ALA A 84 -33.87 -14.33 -22.55
CA ALA A 84 -33.78 -15.18 -21.40
C ALA A 84 -33.20 -14.42 -20.19
N LEU A 85 -32.15 -13.62 -20.39
CA LEU A 85 -31.53 -12.78 -19.38
C LEU A 85 -32.52 -11.74 -18.82
N SER A 86 -33.25 -11.03 -19.69
CA SER A 86 -34.29 -10.06 -19.30
C SER A 86 -35.40 -10.73 -18.47
N LYS A 87 -35.81 -11.93 -18.84
CA LYS A 87 -36.83 -12.70 -18.09
C LYS A 87 -36.31 -13.12 -16.71
N LYS A 88 -35.04 -13.49 -16.58
CA LYS A 88 -34.43 -13.89 -15.31
C LYS A 88 -34.23 -12.72 -14.35
N LEU A 89 -33.77 -11.57 -14.87
CA LEU A 89 -33.56 -10.37 -14.09
C LEU A 89 -34.82 -9.53 -13.85
N GLY A 90 -35.90 -9.83 -14.58
CA GLY A 90 -37.18 -9.11 -14.43
C GLY A 90 -37.17 -7.66 -14.95
N CYS A 91 -36.18 -7.26 -15.75
CA CYS A 91 -36.04 -5.92 -16.27
C CYS A 91 -35.71 -5.92 -17.79
N PRO A 92 -36.11 -4.86 -18.54
CA PRO A 92 -35.76 -4.74 -19.97
C PRO A 92 -34.26 -4.62 -20.17
N ILE A 93 -33.75 -5.25 -21.23
CA ILE A 93 -32.35 -5.20 -21.63
C ILE A 93 -32.24 -4.79 -23.09
N ILE A 94 -31.45 -3.77 -23.35
CA ILE A 94 -31.21 -3.25 -24.70
C ILE A 94 -29.72 -3.41 -25.06
N GLU A 95 -29.46 -4.07 -26.16
CA GLU A 95 -28.09 -4.16 -26.69
C GLU A 95 -27.60 -2.81 -27.22
N THR A 96 -26.42 -2.38 -26.77
CA THR A 96 -25.82 -1.11 -27.17
C THR A 96 -24.35 -1.24 -27.54
N SER A 97 -23.89 -0.30 -28.33
CA SER A 97 -22.47 -0.01 -28.51
C SER A 97 -22.29 1.49 -28.52
N ALA A 98 -21.77 2.04 -27.43
CA ALA A 98 -21.50 3.47 -27.29
C ALA A 98 -20.52 3.96 -28.37
N LEU A 99 -19.51 3.14 -28.70
CA LEU A 99 -18.52 3.45 -29.73
C LEU A 99 -19.17 3.58 -31.12
N LYS A 100 -20.12 2.69 -31.47
CA LYS A 100 -20.83 2.70 -32.75
C LYS A 100 -22.12 3.49 -32.72
N LYS A 101 -22.47 4.04 -31.57
CA LYS A 101 -23.72 4.81 -31.33
C LYS A 101 -24.99 4.04 -31.71
N THR A 102 -25.01 2.72 -31.51
CA THR A 102 -26.16 1.85 -31.75
C THR A 102 -26.89 1.54 -30.45
N GLY A 103 -28.23 1.41 -30.48
CA GLY A 103 -29.07 1.07 -29.32
C GLY A 103 -29.38 2.24 -28.37
N LEU A 104 -28.77 3.41 -28.54
CA LEU A 104 -28.89 4.52 -27.59
C LEU A 104 -30.29 5.14 -27.56
N LYS A 105 -30.94 5.25 -28.74
CA LYS A 105 -32.31 5.78 -28.84
C LYS A 105 -33.32 4.80 -28.26
N GLU A 106 -33.09 3.53 -28.46
CA GLU A 106 -33.89 2.41 -27.95
C GLU A 106 -33.85 2.36 -26.43
N VAL A 107 -32.69 2.58 -25.82
CA VAL A 107 -32.55 2.69 -24.34
C VAL A 107 -33.37 3.83 -23.80
N ILE A 108 -33.29 5.03 -24.38
CA ILE A 108 -34.06 6.20 -23.95
C ILE A 108 -35.57 5.93 -24.09
N ALA A 109 -35.98 5.38 -25.22
CA ALA A 109 -37.40 5.08 -25.47
C ALA A 109 -37.95 4.04 -24.46
N GLU A 110 -37.18 2.98 -24.16
CA GLU A 110 -37.61 1.98 -23.20
C GLU A 110 -37.58 2.54 -21.76
N ALA A 111 -36.59 3.36 -21.41
CA ALA A 111 -36.52 4.04 -20.12
C ALA A 111 -37.76 4.92 -19.87
N ILE A 112 -38.19 5.72 -20.88
CA ILE A 112 -39.41 6.54 -20.78
C ILE A 112 -40.66 5.64 -20.60
N LYS A 113 -40.72 4.54 -21.32
CA LYS A 113 -41.87 3.62 -21.26
C LYS A 113 -41.96 2.96 -19.87
N VAL A 114 -40.80 2.52 -19.31
CA VAL A 114 -40.71 1.90 -17.98
C VAL A 114 -41.04 2.93 -16.90
N ALA A 115 -40.50 4.14 -16.97
CA ALA A 115 -40.84 5.25 -16.06
C ALA A 115 -42.34 5.54 -16.01
N LYS A 116 -43.02 5.54 -17.15
CA LYS A 116 -44.47 5.75 -17.23
C LYS A 116 -45.32 4.60 -16.69
N SER A 117 -44.79 3.40 -16.76
CA SER A 117 -45.51 2.19 -16.26
C SER A 117 -45.37 1.98 -14.77
N HIS A 118 -44.41 2.63 -14.11
CA HIS A 118 -44.01 2.41 -12.71
C HIS A 118 -43.85 0.91 -12.37
N ALA A 119 -43.56 0.07 -13.37
CA ALA A 119 -43.39 -1.35 -13.19
C ALA A 119 -41.98 -1.61 -12.61
N ALA A 120 -41.89 -1.69 -11.30
CA ALA A 120 -40.69 -2.20 -10.64
C ALA A 120 -40.45 -3.65 -11.08
N GLY A 121 -39.21 -3.99 -11.42
CA GLY A 121 -38.85 -5.36 -11.73
C GLY A 121 -39.12 -6.26 -10.53
N THR A 122 -39.85 -7.35 -10.74
CA THR A 122 -40.06 -8.37 -9.72
C THR A 122 -38.86 -9.31 -9.75
N VAL A 123 -37.98 -9.18 -8.78
CA VAL A 123 -36.90 -10.15 -8.59
C VAL A 123 -37.49 -11.40 -7.94
N SER A 124 -37.42 -12.53 -8.62
CA SER A 124 -37.55 -13.84 -8.00
C SER A 124 -36.42 -14.04 -6.99
N ALA A 125 -36.67 -14.82 -5.92
CA ALA A 125 -35.71 -15.09 -4.86
C ALA A 125 -34.26 -15.25 -5.38
N ILE A 126 -33.38 -14.37 -4.94
CA ILE A 126 -31.95 -14.39 -5.34
C ILE A 126 -31.18 -15.34 -4.44
N PHE A 127 -31.58 -15.44 -3.17
CA PHE A 127 -30.88 -16.19 -2.14
C PHE A 127 -31.47 -17.57 -1.91
N GLU A 128 -30.74 -18.44 -1.22
CA GLU A 128 -31.26 -19.69 -0.73
C GLU A 128 -32.43 -19.49 0.26
N SER A 129 -33.28 -20.50 0.39
CA SER A 129 -34.50 -20.41 1.21
C SER A 129 -34.22 -19.97 2.65
N SER A 130 -33.11 -20.43 3.26
CA SER A 130 -32.79 -20.07 4.65
C SER A 130 -32.45 -18.57 4.80
N VAL A 131 -31.85 -17.95 3.76
CA VAL A 131 -31.56 -16.53 3.73
C VAL A 131 -32.82 -15.73 3.41
N GLU A 132 -33.60 -16.16 2.41
CA GLU A 132 -34.87 -15.51 2.04
C GLU A 132 -35.87 -15.48 3.20
N ASP A 133 -35.94 -16.54 4.00
CA ASP A 133 -36.80 -16.60 5.19
C ASP A 133 -36.42 -15.53 6.23
N LYS A 134 -35.09 -15.32 6.43
CA LYS A 134 -34.57 -14.26 7.32
C LYS A 134 -34.82 -12.86 6.76
N VAL A 135 -34.64 -12.66 5.44
CA VAL A 135 -34.94 -11.39 4.77
C VAL A 135 -36.42 -11.06 4.93
N SER A 136 -37.31 -12.00 4.64
CA SER A 136 -38.77 -11.83 4.77
C SER A 136 -39.21 -11.56 6.22
N ALA A 137 -38.58 -12.21 7.20
CA ALA A 137 -38.84 -11.94 8.60
C ALA A 137 -38.46 -10.52 9.02
N ILE A 138 -37.29 -10.03 8.51
CA ILE A 138 -36.85 -8.64 8.76
C ILE A 138 -37.80 -7.67 8.05
N GLU A 139 -38.19 -7.91 6.79
CA GLU A 139 -39.15 -7.08 6.04
C GLU A 139 -40.43 -6.84 6.82
N ALA A 140 -40.97 -7.90 7.43
CA ALA A 140 -42.22 -7.84 8.23
C ALA A 140 -42.04 -7.02 9.52
N GLU A 141 -40.83 -6.96 10.07
CA GLU A 141 -40.55 -6.23 11.31
C GLU A 141 -40.08 -4.78 11.08
N LEU A 142 -39.80 -4.38 9.81
CA LEU A 142 -39.39 -3.01 9.49
C LEU A 142 -40.50 -1.99 9.75
N PRO A 143 -40.15 -0.72 10.08
CA PRO A 143 -41.14 0.33 10.28
C PRO A 143 -42.03 0.57 9.05
N SER A 144 -43.30 0.84 9.26
CA SER A 144 -44.27 1.19 8.18
C SER A 144 -43.99 2.51 7.50
N SER A 145 -43.04 3.30 8.02
CA SER A 145 -42.54 4.54 7.36
C SER A 145 -41.71 4.27 6.12
N ILE A 146 -41.21 3.04 5.94
CA ILE A 146 -40.45 2.60 4.77
C ILE A 146 -41.44 2.14 3.70
N PRO A 147 -41.35 2.66 2.44
CA PRO A 147 -42.18 2.17 1.35
C PRO A 147 -42.02 0.64 1.14
N ASP A 148 -43.11 -0.04 0.83
CA ASP A 148 -43.08 -1.50 0.67
C ASP A 148 -42.11 -1.96 -0.43
N ALA A 149 -41.94 -1.18 -1.47
CA ALA A 149 -40.98 -1.42 -2.56
C ALA A 149 -39.52 -1.41 -2.10
N GLU A 150 -39.17 -0.65 -1.06
CA GLU A 150 -37.81 -0.50 -0.55
C GLU A 150 -37.51 -1.46 0.62
N LYS A 151 -38.53 -2.05 1.25
CA LYS A 151 -38.35 -2.88 2.45
C LYS A 151 -37.38 -4.02 2.25
N ARG A 152 -37.38 -4.66 1.08
CA ARG A 152 -36.46 -5.74 0.77
C ARG A 152 -35.00 -5.26 0.82
N TRP A 153 -34.71 -4.13 0.20
CA TRP A 153 -33.37 -3.54 0.21
C TRP A 153 -32.91 -3.23 1.64
N TYR A 154 -33.77 -2.59 2.44
CA TYR A 154 -33.47 -2.31 3.85
C TYR A 154 -33.26 -3.58 4.67
N ALA A 155 -34.07 -4.61 4.45
CA ALA A 155 -33.95 -5.89 5.15
C ALA A 155 -32.61 -6.57 4.87
N ILE A 156 -32.19 -6.61 3.60
CA ILE A 156 -30.89 -7.17 3.20
C ILE A 156 -29.76 -6.36 3.83
N LYS A 157 -29.81 -5.02 3.79
CA LYS A 157 -28.78 -4.16 4.37
C LYS A 157 -28.70 -4.27 5.91
N VAL A 158 -29.82 -4.47 6.58
CA VAL A 158 -29.85 -4.77 8.02
C VAL A 158 -29.20 -6.13 8.30
N LEU A 159 -29.45 -7.14 7.47
CA LEU A 159 -28.86 -8.48 7.62
C LEU A 159 -27.34 -8.45 7.37
N GLU A 160 -26.87 -7.61 6.42
CA GLU A 160 -25.45 -7.36 6.12
C GLU A 160 -24.73 -6.53 7.22
N ASN A 161 -25.43 -6.04 8.26
CA ASN A 161 -24.90 -5.12 9.28
C ASN A 161 -24.42 -3.78 8.69
N ASP A 162 -25.10 -3.24 7.68
CA ASP A 162 -24.73 -1.96 7.08
C ASP A 162 -24.87 -0.81 8.11
N SER A 163 -23.73 -0.19 8.45
CA SER A 163 -23.66 0.84 9.48
C SER A 163 -24.47 2.10 9.15
N LYS A 164 -24.60 2.45 7.87
CA LYS A 164 -25.35 3.63 7.41
C LYS A 164 -26.85 3.39 7.51
N VAL A 165 -27.31 2.19 7.17
CA VAL A 165 -28.71 1.81 7.32
C VAL A 165 -29.06 1.69 8.81
N ALA A 166 -28.18 1.12 9.63
CA ALA A 166 -28.38 1.08 11.06
C ALA A 166 -28.54 2.49 11.66
N GLU A 167 -27.70 3.44 11.24
CA GLU A 167 -27.78 4.86 11.66
C GLU A 167 -29.10 5.50 11.20
N GLN A 168 -29.52 5.31 9.94
CA GLN A 168 -30.76 5.84 9.38
C GLN A 168 -32.00 5.31 10.09
N LEU A 169 -31.99 4.04 10.49
CA LEU A 169 -33.09 3.41 11.19
C LEU A 169 -33.02 3.58 12.73
N GLY A 170 -31.98 4.27 13.24
CA GLY A 170 -31.76 4.47 14.68
C GLY A 170 -31.49 3.15 15.43
N LEU A 171 -30.91 2.15 14.77
CA LEU A 171 -30.61 0.86 15.36
C LEU A 171 -29.31 0.91 16.16
N SER A 172 -29.33 0.37 17.39
CA SER A 172 -28.11 0.11 18.17
C SER A 172 -27.41 -1.16 17.70
N ALA A 173 -26.14 -1.33 18.06
CA ALA A 173 -25.35 -2.51 17.67
C ALA A 173 -25.97 -3.84 18.13
N ASP A 174 -26.73 -3.85 19.22
CA ASP A 174 -27.44 -5.02 19.73
C ASP A 174 -28.94 -4.79 19.60
N ASN A 175 -29.44 -4.71 18.36
CA ASN A 175 -30.84 -4.48 18.02
C ASN A 175 -31.60 -5.78 17.86
N ARG A 176 -32.96 -5.67 17.72
CA ARG A 176 -33.87 -6.82 17.54
C ARG A 176 -33.54 -7.71 16.33
N PHE A 177 -32.86 -7.18 15.31
CA PHE A 177 -32.49 -7.90 14.09
C PHE A 177 -31.18 -8.66 14.23
N SER A 178 -30.33 -8.34 15.22
CA SER A 178 -29.01 -8.98 15.43
C SER A 178 -29.12 -10.51 15.59
N ARG A 179 -30.27 -11.03 16.00
CA ARG A 179 -30.50 -12.47 16.08
C ARG A 179 -30.41 -13.15 14.71
N TYR A 180 -31.01 -12.55 13.67
CA TYR A 180 -31.00 -13.08 12.30
C TYR A 180 -29.62 -13.10 11.71
N THR A 181 -28.84 -12.03 11.94
CA THR A 181 -27.45 -11.95 11.51
C THR A 181 -26.58 -13.01 12.18
N LYS A 182 -26.69 -13.17 13.53
CA LYS A 182 -25.93 -14.18 14.28
C LYS A 182 -26.33 -15.63 13.89
N GLU A 183 -27.58 -15.87 13.59
CA GLU A 183 -28.07 -17.17 13.09
C GLU A 183 -27.48 -17.47 11.70
N LEU A 184 -27.45 -16.47 10.80
CA LEU A 184 -26.85 -16.58 9.47
C LEU A 184 -25.35 -16.86 9.55
N GLU A 185 -24.61 -16.08 10.34
CA GLU A 185 -23.17 -16.24 10.55
C GLU A 185 -22.82 -17.62 11.13
N LYS A 186 -23.66 -18.13 12.02
CA LYS A 186 -23.46 -19.46 12.59
C LYS A 186 -23.79 -20.60 11.61
N GLU A 187 -24.77 -20.40 10.73
CA GLU A 187 -25.21 -21.40 9.75
C GLU A 187 -24.17 -21.60 8.65
N PHE A 188 -23.57 -20.50 8.18
CA PHE A 188 -22.60 -20.51 7.08
C PHE A 188 -21.14 -20.45 7.53
N ASP A 189 -20.86 -20.33 8.83
CA ASP A 189 -19.51 -20.19 9.41
C ASP A 189 -18.70 -19.04 8.77
N ASP A 190 -19.40 -17.97 8.39
CA ASP A 190 -18.81 -16.76 7.77
C ASP A 190 -19.59 -15.52 8.18
N ASP A 191 -19.02 -14.33 7.93
CA ASP A 191 -19.73 -13.08 8.24
C ASP A 191 -20.91 -12.85 7.28
N ALA A 192 -21.98 -12.23 7.80
CA ALA A 192 -23.24 -12.06 7.08
C ALA A 192 -23.09 -11.32 5.74
N GLU A 193 -22.19 -10.34 5.64
CA GLU A 193 -21.93 -9.62 4.40
C GLU A 193 -21.29 -10.54 3.35
N SER A 194 -20.32 -11.37 3.75
CA SER A 194 -19.69 -12.37 2.89
C SER A 194 -20.70 -13.40 2.40
N VAL A 195 -21.57 -13.90 3.29
CA VAL A 195 -22.63 -14.85 2.93
C VAL A 195 -23.56 -14.27 1.87
N ILE A 196 -24.08 -13.06 2.07
CA ILE A 196 -24.98 -12.40 1.11
C ILE A 196 -24.26 -12.15 -0.23
N THR A 197 -22.99 -11.78 -0.19
CA THR A 197 -22.17 -11.58 -1.40
C THR A 197 -22.01 -12.88 -2.16
N ASP A 198 -21.63 -13.96 -1.50
CA ASP A 198 -21.46 -15.28 -2.12
C ASP A 198 -22.77 -15.79 -2.74
N GLN A 199 -23.89 -15.66 -2.04
CA GLN A 199 -25.21 -16.04 -2.54
C GLN A 199 -25.60 -15.27 -3.81
N ARG A 200 -25.26 -13.95 -3.89
CA ARG A 200 -25.47 -13.17 -5.11
C ARG A 200 -24.65 -13.71 -6.27
N TYR A 201 -23.37 -14.03 -6.03
CA TYR A 201 -22.52 -14.59 -7.09
C TYR A 201 -23.00 -15.97 -7.55
N VAL A 202 -23.46 -16.83 -6.65
CA VAL A 202 -24.07 -18.12 -7.00
C VAL A 202 -25.28 -17.92 -7.91
N TYR A 203 -26.16 -16.97 -7.56
CA TYR A 203 -27.30 -16.62 -8.41
C TYR A 203 -26.88 -16.12 -9.79
N ILE A 204 -25.92 -15.17 -9.83
CA ILE A 204 -25.41 -14.58 -11.08
C ILE A 204 -24.78 -15.65 -11.96
N GLN A 205 -23.96 -16.54 -11.40
CA GLN A 205 -23.35 -17.65 -12.15
C GLN A 205 -24.41 -18.54 -12.78
N LYS A 206 -25.44 -18.90 -12.04
CA LYS A 206 -26.56 -19.70 -12.56
C LYS A 206 -27.29 -18.99 -13.71
N VAL A 207 -27.53 -17.69 -13.58
CA VAL A 207 -28.14 -16.89 -14.65
C VAL A 207 -27.25 -16.86 -15.90
N ILE A 208 -25.95 -16.70 -15.73
CA ILE A 208 -24.97 -16.66 -16.83
C ILE A 208 -24.84 -18.01 -17.53
N GLU A 209 -24.74 -19.11 -16.78
CA GLU A 209 -24.68 -20.46 -17.34
C GLU A 209 -25.88 -20.75 -18.25
N GLU A 210 -27.07 -20.27 -17.89
CA GLU A 210 -28.28 -20.47 -18.67
C GLU A 210 -28.42 -19.51 -19.86
N THR A 211 -27.86 -18.30 -19.78
CA THR A 211 -28.12 -17.23 -20.76
C THR A 211 -26.94 -16.85 -21.65
N VAL A 212 -25.71 -17.18 -21.25
CA VAL A 212 -24.49 -16.80 -21.98
C VAL A 212 -23.84 -18.05 -22.58
N LYS A 213 -23.86 -18.14 -23.88
CA LYS A 213 -23.14 -19.22 -24.61
C LYS A 213 -21.76 -18.69 -24.99
N LYS A 214 -20.75 -19.15 -24.26
CA LYS A 214 -19.35 -18.94 -24.63
C LYS A 214 -18.92 -20.08 -25.56
N PRO A 215 -18.22 -19.81 -26.67
CA PRO A 215 -17.60 -20.89 -27.43
C PRO A 215 -16.67 -21.67 -26.51
N ALA A 216 -16.51 -22.96 -26.70
CA ALA A 216 -15.58 -23.78 -25.91
C ALA A 216 -14.18 -23.16 -25.99
N GLN A 217 -13.86 -22.29 -25.09
CA GLN A 217 -12.57 -21.62 -25.06
C GLN A 217 -11.51 -22.66 -24.68
N LYS A 218 -10.57 -22.91 -25.57
CA LYS A 218 -9.26 -23.40 -25.15
C LYS A 218 -8.78 -22.38 -24.12
N MET A 219 -8.42 -22.85 -22.91
CA MET A 219 -7.88 -21.99 -21.84
C MET A 219 -6.93 -20.98 -22.47
N SER A 220 -7.19 -19.70 -22.25
CA SER A 220 -6.32 -18.64 -22.77
C SER A 220 -4.91 -18.80 -22.15
N LEU A 221 -3.92 -18.21 -22.77
CA LEU A 221 -2.57 -18.23 -22.21
C LEU A 221 -2.58 -17.59 -20.80
N SER A 222 -3.39 -16.55 -20.62
CA SER A 222 -3.62 -15.90 -19.31
C SER A 222 -4.18 -16.87 -18.28
N ASP A 223 -5.22 -17.65 -18.63
CA ASP A 223 -5.83 -18.60 -17.69
C ASP A 223 -4.85 -19.70 -17.26
N LYS A 224 -3.98 -20.14 -18.18
CA LYS A 224 -2.93 -21.12 -17.88
C LYS A 224 -1.88 -20.55 -16.93
N ILE A 225 -1.46 -19.31 -17.14
CA ILE A 225 -0.51 -18.63 -16.25
C ILE A 225 -1.17 -18.41 -14.88
N ASP A 226 -2.43 -17.96 -14.86
CA ASP A 226 -3.19 -17.73 -13.65
C ASP A 226 -3.37 -18.99 -12.82
N SER A 227 -3.64 -20.15 -13.45
CA SER A 227 -3.73 -21.42 -12.72
C SER A 227 -2.47 -21.78 -11.91
N ILE A 228 -1.31 -21.24 -12.29
CA ILE A 228 -0.03 -21.45 -11.60
C ILE A 228 0.24 -20.29 -10.62
N VAL A 229 0.12 -19.05 -11.10
CA VAL A 229 0.51 -17.84 -10.35
C VAL A 229 -0.47 -17.53 -9.22
N THR A 230 -1.77 -17.78 -9.42
CA THR A 230 -2.79 -17.59 -8.38
C THR A 230 -3.01 -18.82 -7.51
N ASN A 231 -2.24 -19.89 -7.74
CA ASN A 231 -2.31 -21.08 -6.91
C ASN A 231 -1.88 -20.77 -5.48
N ARG A 232 -2.67 -21.20 -4.52
CA ARG A 232 -2.49 -20.93 -3.08
C ARG A 232 -1.12 -21.32 -2.53
N LEU A 233 -0.52 -22.41 -3.04
CA LEU A 233 0.77 -22.92 -2.58
C LEU A 233 1.94 -22.42 -3.42
N LEU A 234 1.75 -22.29 -4.75
CA LEU A 234 2.81 -21.89 -5.68
C LEU A 234 2.92 -20.38 -5.85
N GLY A 235 1.83 -19.64 -5.67
CA GLY A 235 1.83 -18.18 -5.88
C GLY A 235 2.82 -17.43 -5.01
N ILE A 236 2.93 -17.78 -3.72
CA ILE A 236 3.88 -17.12 -2.79
C ILE A 236 5.34 -17.43 -3.14
N PRO A 237 5.78 -18.70 -3.34
CA PRO A 237 7.14 -18.98 -3.79
C PRO A 237 7.53 -18.32 -5.12
N ILE A 238 6.63 -18.34 -6.10
CA ILE A 238 6.86 -17.68 -7.41
C ILE A 238 7.05 -16.18 -7.20
N PHE A 239 6.20 -15.58 -6.39
CA PHE A 239 6.30 -14.17 -6.03
C PHE A 239 7.66 -13.83 -5.39
N VAL A 240 8.08 -14.60 -4.38
CA VAL A 240 9.38 -14.41 -3.72
C VAL A 240 10.52 -14.50 -4.74
N LEU A 241 10.46 -15.46 -5.67
CA LEU A 241 11.48 -15.62 -6.71
C LEU A 241 11.50 -14.44 -7.69
N VAL A 242 10.35 -13.97 -8.15
CA VAL A 242 10.25 -12.80 -9.04
C VAL A 242 10.80 -11.55 -8.36
N MET A 243 10.40 -11.29 -7.11
CA MET A 243 10.90 -10.14 -6.36
C MET A 243 12.39 -10.24 -6.05
N TRP A 244 12.87 -11.43 -5.70
CA TRP A 244 14.30 -11.67 -5.52
C TRP A 244 15.09 -11.33 -6.80
N ALA A 245 14.61 -11.78 -7.96
CA ALA A 245 15.26 -11.46 -9.23
C ALA A 245 15.26 -9.95 -9.53
N VAL A 246 14.13 -9.26 -9.28
CA VAL A 246 14.03 -7.80 -9.43
C VAL A 246 15.04 -7.09 -8.54
N TYR A 247 15.10 -7.44 -7.26
CA TYR A 247 16.04 -6.81 -6.32
C TYR A 247 17.49 -7.17 -6.61
N TYR A 248 17.78 -8.41 -6.97
CA TYR A 248 19.12 -8.83 -7.33
C TYR A 248 19.68 -8.02 -8.51
N VAL A 249 18.87 -7.80 -9.55
CA VAL A 249 19.28 -6.99 -10.70
C VAL A 249 19.36 -5.50 -10.34
N SER A 250 18.37 -4.98 -9.60
CA SER A 250 18.29 -3.54 -9.32
C SER A 250 19.28 -3.06 -8.25
N VAL A 251 19.58 -3.92 -7.26
CA VAL A 251 20.36 -3.50 -6.09
C VAL A 251 21.76 -4.10 -6.09
N THR A 252 21.95 -5.35 -6.59
CA THR A 252 23.21 -6.08 -6.41
C THR A 252 24.09 -6.11 -7.68
N THR A 253 23.51 -5.96 -8.87
CA THR A 253 24.27 -6.07 -10.13
C THR A 253 24.26 -4.78 -10.95
N VAL A 254 23.28 -4.62 -11.82
CA VAL A 254 23.22 -3.48 -12.75
C VAL A 254 23.06 -2.16 -12.00
N GLY A 255 22.23 -2.15 -10.94
CA GLY A 255 22.00 -0.95 -10.14
C GLY A 255 23.28 -0.47 -9.46
N THR A 256 24.00 -1.37 -8.77
CA THR A 256 25.27 -1.05 -8.09
C THR A 256 26.30 -0.58 -9.11
N PHE A 257 26.50 -1.30 -10.20
CA PHE A 257 27.47 -0.91 -11.23
C PHE A 257 27.26 0.52 -11.75
N VAL A 258 26.01 0.90 -12.04
CA VAL A 258 25.71 2.27 -12.54
C VAL A 258 25.80 3.30 -11.42
N THR A 259 25.44 2.93 -10.19
CA THR A 259 25.56 3.80 -9.00
C THR A 259 27.04 4.10 -8.70
N ASP A 260 27.88 3.07 -8.67
CA ASP A 260 29.33 3.23 -8.43
C ASP A 260 29.95 4.10 -9.53
N TRP A 261 29.63 3.82 -10.79
CA TRP A 261 30.09 4.69 -11.89
C TRP A 261 29.63 6.15 -11.73
N THR A 262 28.39 6.36 -11.26
CA THR A 262 27.88 7.72 -11.03
C THR A 262 28.61 8.42 -9.89
N ASN A 263 28.88 7.73 -8.80
CA ASN A 263 29.57 8.29 -7.63
C ASN A 263 31.07 8.49 -7.93
N ASP A 264 31.76 7.45 -8.38
CA ASP A 264 33.23 7.45 -8.48
C ASP A 264 33.73 8.22 -9.69
N VAL A 265 32.95 8.33 -10.76
CA VAL A 265 33.36 9.03 -11.98
C VAL A 265 32.68 10.38 -12.11
N PHE A 266 31.32 10.40 -12.07
CA PHE A 266 30.59 11.63 -12.38
C PHE A 266 30.60 12.63 -11.22
N VAL A 267 30.33 12.19 -10.00
CA VAL A 267 30.27 13.07 -8.81
C VAL A 267 31.69 13.54 -8.47
N VAL A 268 32.70 12.64 -8.44
CA VAL A 268 34.09 12.96 -8.17
C VAL A 268 34.64 13.96 -9.21
N ALA A 269 34.33 13.78 -10.48
CA ALA A 269 34.75 14.75 -11.51
C ALA A 269 34.17 16.16 -11.26
N ILE A 270 32.96 16.28 -10.78
CA ILE A 270 32.36 17.58 -10.40
C ILE A 270 33.02 18.14 -9.14
N GLN A 271 33.35 17.32 -8.15
CA GLN A 271 34.04 17.73 -6.93
C GLN A 271 35.45 18.24 -7.26
N ASP A 272 36.22 17.51 -8.09
CA ASP A 272 37.55 17.91 -8.53
C ASP A 272 37.51 19.22 -9.32
N PHE A 273 36.55 19.36 -10.24
CA PHE A 273 36.38 20.60 -11.01
C PHE A 273 36.07 21.79 -10.09
N ALA A 274 35.16 21.61 -9.11
CA ALA A 274 34.82 22.67 -8.15
C ALA A 274 36.01 23.01 -7.23
N SER A 275 36.75 22.00 -6.74
CA SER A 275 37.92 22.16 -5.90
C SER A 275 39.01 22.94 -6.62
N ASN A 276 39.27 22.63 -7.90
CA ASN A 276 40.24 23.33 -8.73
C ASN A 276 39.86 24.81 -8.94
N ILE A 277 38.59 25.10 -9.20
CA ILE A 277 38.12 26.49 -9.36
C ILE A 277 38.22 27.26 -8.04
N LEU A 278 37.71 26.69 -6.94
CA LEU A 278 37.73 27.33 -5.62
C LEU A 278 39.17 27.55 -5.13
N GLY A 279 40.07 26.57 -5.36
CA GLY A 279 41.49 26.68 -5.06
C GLY A 279 42.18 27.80 -5.87
N SER A 280 41.82 27.95 -7.16
CA SER A 280 42.37 29.02 -8.03
C SER A 280 41.95 30.44 -7.60
N ILE A 281 40.79 30.56 -6.95
CA ILE A 281 40.24 31.84 -6.45
C ILE A 281 40.76 32.13 -5.03
N GLY A 282 41.45 31.16 -4.37
CA GLY A 282 41.91 31.31 -2.99
C GLY A 282 40.81 31.24 -1.95
N ALA A 283 39.78 30.44 -2.19
CA ALA A 283 38.68 30.24 -1.25
C ALA A 283 39.21 29.63 0.06
N GLY A 284 38.74 30.13 1.20
CA GLY A 284 39.09 29.56 2.50
C GLY A 284 38.50 28.15 2.72
N ASP A 285 39.13 27.36 3.60
CA ASP A 285 38.81 25.95 3.86
C ASP A 285 37.32 25.72 4.19
N MET A 286 36.67 26.65 4.89
CA MET A 286 35.26 26.59 5.20
C MET A 286 34.35 26.63 3.94
N VAL A 287 34.71 27.50 2.97
CA VAL A 287 33.96 27.61 1.72
C VAL A 287 34.22 26.40 0.84
N MET A 288 35.47 25.92 0.84
CA MET A 288 35.85 24.69 0.13
C MET A 288 35.03 23.50 0.63
N GLY A 289 35.03 23.24 1.93
CA GLY A 289 34.28 22.15 2.55
C GLY A 289 32.76 22.30 2.35
N LEU A 290 32.21 23.52 2.49
CA LEU A 290 30.78 23.75 2.26
C LEU A 290 30.37 23.42 0.82
N VAL A 291 31.16 23.86 -0.16
CA VAL A 291 30.78 23.69 -1.58
C VAL A 291 31.07 22.27 -2.05
N VAL A 292 32.28 21.74 -1.77
CA VAL A 292 32.70 20.43 -2.30
C VAL A 292 32.06 19.28 -1.50
N ASP A 293 32.18 19.31 -0.18
CA ASP A 293 31.72 18.20 0.66
C ASP A 293 30.24 18.35 1.03
N GLY A 294 29.82 19.55 1.44
CA GLY A 294 28.46 19.81 1.85
C GLY A 294 27.47 19.84 0.68
N ILE A 295 27.72 20.68 -0.33
CA ILE A 295 26.77 20.90 -1.44
C ILE A 295 26.95 19.84 -2.52
N ILE A 296 28.13 19.66 -3.07
CA ILE A 296 28.37 18.73 -4.18
C ILE A 296 28.31 17.29 -3.67
N GLY A 297 28.90 16.99 -2.51
CA GLY A 297 28.80 15.68 -1.86
C GLY A 297 27.36 15.31 -1.51
N GLY A 298 26.59 16.24 -0.92
CA GLY A 298 25.17 16.04 -0.63
C GLY A 298 24.31 15.85 -1.88
N LEU A 299 24.60 16.58 -2.96
CA LEU A 299 23.93 16.39 -4.26
C LEU A 299 24.34 15.04 -4.89
N GLY A 300 25.62 14.67 -4.76
CA GLY A 300 26.17 13.40 -5.21
C GLY A 300 25.48 12.21 -4.54
N ALA A 301 25.31 12.25 -3.23
CA ALA A 301 24.58 11.21 -2.51
C ALA A 301 23.15 11.00 -3.04
N VAL A 302 22.44 12.09 -3.42
CA VAL A 302 21.12 11.99 -4.04
C VAL A 302 21.21 11.40 -5.45
N LEU A 303 22.14 11.89 -6.28
CA LEU A 303 22.30 11.46 -7.67
C LEU A 303 22.77 10.01 -7.77
N GLY A 304 23.60 9.55 -6.83
CA GLY A 304 24.04 8.17 -6.75
C GLY A 304 22.90 7.16 -6.65
N PHE A 305 21.79 7.49 -5.96
CA PHE A 305 20.63 6.62 -5.86
C PHE A 305 19.71 6.64 -7.08
N VAL A 306 19.78 7.65 -7.92
CA VAL A 306 18.88 7.81 -9.07
C VAL A 306 18.93 6.62 -10.03
N PRO A 307 20.10 6.11 -10.45
CA PRO A 307 20.18 4.96 -11.35
C PRO A 307 19.55 3.70 -10.78
N GLN A 308 19.88 3.38 -9.54
CA GLN A 308 19.32 2.22 -8.84
C GLN A 308 17.79 2.28 -8.73
N MET A 309 17.27 3.46 -8.38
CA MET A 309 15.82 3.69 -8.32
C MET A 309 15.17 3.62 -9.71
N ALA A 310 15.83 4.10 -10.75
CA ALA A 310 15.32 4.04 -12.12
C ALA A 310 15.14 2.58 -12.57
N ILE A 311 16.12 1.73 -12.30
CA ILE A 311 16.07 0.29 -12.64
C ILE A 311 14.97 -0.41 -11.82
N LEU A 312 14.86 -0.12 -10.53
CA LEU A 312 13.81 -0.66 -9.69
C LEU A 312 12.41 -0.25 -10.20
N PHE A 313 12.21 1.02 -10.51
CA PHE A 313 10.93 1.51 -11.05
C PHE A 313 10.61 0.92 -12.42
N LEU A 314 11.63 0.64 -13.24
CA LEU A 314 11.46 -0.02 -14.52
C LEU A 314 10.84 -1.41 -14.34
N PHE A 315 11.42 -2.24 -13.49
CA PHE A 315 10.89 -3.59 -13.23
C PHE A 315 9.52 -3.55 -12.56
N LEU A 316 9.32 -2.68 -11.56
CA LEU A 316 8.01 -2.54 -10.91
C LEU A 316 6.93 -2.08 -11.89
N SER A 317 7.25 -1.13 -12.80
CA SER A 317 6.30 -0.68 -13.83
C SER A 317 5.97 -1.80 -14.83
N ILE A 318 6.94 -2.64 -15.20
CA ILE A 318 6.71 -3.81 -16.05
C ILE A 318 5.76 -4.81 -15.35
N LEU A 319 6.00 -5.12 -14.07
CA LEU A 319 5.17 -6.05 -13.30
C LEU A 319 3.76 -5.51 -13.06
N GLU A 320 3.62 -4.20 -12.89
CA GLU A 320 2.32 -3.53 -12.72
C GLU A 320 1.55 -3.53 -14.04
N ASP A 321 2.16 -3.04 -15.12
CA ASP A 321 1.51 -2.94 -16.43
C ASP A 321 1.14 -4.32 -17.01
N CYS A 322 1.94 -5.37 -16.81
CA CYS A 322 1.58 -6.70 -17.28
C CYS A 322 0.43 -7.34 -16.48
N GLY A 323 0.01 -6.73 -15.36
CA GLY A 323 -1.07 -7.22 -14.50
C GLY A 323 -0.66 -8.25 -13.44
N TYR A 324 0.64 -8.51 -13.27
CA TYR A 324 1.14 -9.46 -12.27
C TYR A 324 0.87 -9.02 -10.82
N MET A 325 1.03 -7.73 -10.53
CA MET A 325 0.85 -7.18 -9.17
C MET A 325 -0.57 -7.36 -8.63
N VAL A 326 -1.58 -7.27 -9.50
CA VAL A 326 -3.00 -7.47 -9.13
C VAL A 326 -3.24 -8.91 -8.67
N ARG A 327 -2.62 -9.89 -9.32
CA ARG A 327 -2.77 -11.32 -9.00
C ARG A 327 -2.17 -11.66 -7.65
N ILE A 328 -1.01 -11.10 -7.38
CA ILE A 328 -0.37 -11.30 -6.06
C ILE A 328 -1.18 -10.63 -4.95
N ALA A 329 -1.72 -9.43 -5.20
CA ALA A 329 -2.62 -8.78 -4.25
C ALA A 329 -3.86 -9.63 -3.97
N PHE A 330 -4.42 -10.30 -5.00
CA PHE A 330 -5.54 -11.24 -4.83
C PHE A 330 -5.17 -12.46 -3.97
N VAL A 331 -4.01 -13.08 -4.22
CA VAL A 331 -3.54 -14.23 -3.42
C VAL A 331 -3.31 -13.82 -1.96
N MET A 332 -2.77 -12.63 -1.74
CA MET A 332 -2.42 -12.14 -0.40
C MET A 332 -3.61 -11.53 0.35
N ASP A 333 -4.69 -11.16 -0.32
CA ASP A 333 -5.86 -10.54 0.31
C ASP A 333 -6.42 -11.40 1.46
N ARG A 334 -6.55 -12.70 1.24
CA ARG A 334 -7.05 -13.62 2.26
C ARG A 334 -6.18 -13.62 3.53
N VAL A 335 -4.86 -13.57 3.37
CA VAL A 335 -3.92 -13.54 4.49
C VAL A 335 -4.01 -12.20 5.22
N PHE A 336 -3.98 -11.10 4.49
CA PHE A 336 -3.98 -9.75 5.06
C PHE A 336 -5.31 -9.40 5.75
N ARG A 337 -6.42 -9.84 5.18
CA ARG A 337 -7.75 -9.62 5.75
C ARG A 337 -7.91 -10.27 7.13
N HIS A 338 -7.30 -11.42 7.36
CA HIS A 338 -7.28 -12.05 8.68
C HIS A 338 -6.63 -11.17 9.76
N PHE A 339 -5.69 -10.32 9.37
CA PHE A 339 -5.03 -9.35 10.27
C PHE A 339 -5.67 -7.95 10.23
N GLY A 340 -6.80 -7.80 9.55
CA GLY A 340 -7.52 -6.53 9.44
C GLY A 340 -6.95 -5.54 8.42
N LEU A 341 -6.04 -5.96 7.55
CA LEU A 341 -5.52 -5.17 6.44
C LEU A 341 -6.27 -5.53 5.16
N SER A 342 -6.51 -4.56 4.28
CA SER A 342 -7.07 -4.86 2.95
C SER A 342 -5.99 -5.49 2.05
N GLY A 343 -6.40 -6.36 1.12
CA GLY A 343 -5.45 -6.94 0.16
C GLY A 343 -4.74 -5.91 -0.71
N LYS A 344 -5.36 -4.75 -0.94
CA LYS A 344 -4.73 -3.61 -1.63
C LYS A 344 -3.53 -3.06 -0.86
N SER A 345 -3.47 -3.22 0.47
CA SER A 345 -2.34 -2.80 1.32
C SER A 345 -1.06 -3.59 1.03
N PHE A 346 -1.18 -4.79 0.46
CA PHE A 346 -0.03 -5.63 0.15
C PHE A 346 0.90 -4.98 -0.88
N ILE A 347 0.36 -4.33 -1.92
CA ILE A 347 1.15 -3.69 -2.98
C ILE A 347 2.07 -2.59 -2.43
N PRO A 348 1.56 -1.59 -1.67
CA PRO A 348 2.40 -0.62 -0.99
C PRO A 348 3.46 -1.21 -0.06
N LEU A 349 3.09 -2.20 0.74
CA LEU A 349 4.01 -2.90 1.65
C LEU A 349 5.14 -3.58 0.90
N LEU A 350 4.81 -4.25 -0.20
CA LEU A 350 5.78 -4.89 -1.06
C LEU A 350 6.75 -3.89 -1.69
N ILE A 351 6.23 -2.84 -2.32
CA ILE A 351 7.06 -1.82 -2.95
C ILE A 351 7.98 -1.16 -1.92
N SER A 352 7.52 -1.03 -0.67
CA SER A 352 8.32 -0.48 0.44
C SER A 352 9.52 -1.32 0.80
N SER A 353 9.55 -2.63 0.46
CA SER A 353 10.74 -3.47 0.65
C SER A 353 11.93 -3.05 -0.24
N GLY A 354 11.67 -2.39 -1.36
CA GLY A 354 12.71 -1.74 -2.15
C GLY A 354 13.00 -0.32 -1.68
N CYS A 355 11.96 0.50 -1.60
CA CYS A 355 12.06 1.88 -1.12
C CYS A 355 10.72 2.33 -0.52
N GLY A 356 10.76 2.96 0.66
CA GLY A 356 9.57 3.44 1.35
C GLY A 356 8.82 4.55 0.59
N ILE A 357 9.51 5.37 -0.20
CA ILE A 357 8.90 6.49 -0.93
C ILE A 357 7.84 6.01 -1.94
N PRO A 358 8.18 5.14 -2.93
CA PRO A 358 7.20 4.64 -3.88
C PRO A 358 6.16 3.75 -3.20
N GLY A 359 6.51 3.04 -2.12
CA GLY A 359 5.56 2.27 -1.34
C GLY A 359 4.47 3.14 -0.74
N ILE A 360 4.84 4.25 -0.10
CA ILE A 360 3.89 5.22 0.43
C ILE A 360 3.05 5.84 -0.69
N MET A 361 3.66 6.19 -1.83
CA MET A 361 2.92 6.73 -2.99
C MET A 361 1.91 5.73 -3.56
N ALA A 362 2.24 4.44 -3.57
CA ALA A 362 1.35 3.39 -4.05
C ALA A 362 0.10 3.22 -3.17
N SER A 363 0.13 3.69 -1.93
CA SER A 363 -1.05 3.64 -1.03
C SER A 363 -2.25 4.44 -1.54
N LYS A 364 -2.09 5.30 -2.54
CA LYS A 364 -3.18 6.01 -3.21
C LYS A 364 -4.21 5.08 -3.87
N THR A 365 -3.81 3.86 -4.21
CA THR A 365 -4.70 2.86 -4.77
C THR A 365 -5.68 2.28 -3.75
N ILE A 366 -5.50 2.60 -2.46
CA ILE A 366 -6.38 2.19 -1.38
C ILE A 366 -7.46 3.26 -1.22
N GLU A 367 -8.70 2.89 -1.50
CA GLU A 367 -9.85 3.79 -1.52
C GLU A 367 -10.24 4.23 -0.10
N GLN A 368 -10.21 3.30 0.86
CA GLN A 368 -10.60 3.58 2.24
C GLN A 368 -9.50 4.35 2.98
N ASP A 369 -9.80 5.55 3.45
CA ASP A 369 -8.88 6.45 4.14
C ASP A 369 -8.18 5.82 5.35
N ASN A 370 -8.93 5.05 6.15
CA ASN A 370 -8.39 4.42 7.36
C ASN A 370 -7.36 3.34 7.02
N ASP A 371 -7.65 2.48 6.04
CA ASP A 371 -6.75 1.43 5.58
C ASP A 371 -5.53 2.04 4.88
N ARG A 372 -5.72 3.12 4.10
CA ARG A 372 -4.63 3.88 3.49
C ARG A 372 -3.68 4.44 4.54
N ARG A 373 -4.20 5.12 5.57
CA ARG A 373 -3.39 5.69 6.67
C ARG A 373 -2.66 4.61 7.44
N LEU A 374 -3.34 3.51 7.76
CA LEU A 374 -2.74 2.37 8.45
C LEU A 374 -1.59 1.77 7.63
N THR A 375 -1.80 1.58 6.33
CA THR A 375 -0.77 1.08 5.42
C THR A 375 0.43 2.02 5.36
N ILE A 376 0.22 3.34 5.23
CA ILE A 376 1.30 4.33 5.23
C ILE A 376 2.13 4.26 6.54
N MET A 377 1.47 4.12 7.70
CA MET A 377 2.15 4.04 9.00
C MET A 377 3.00 2.79 9.16
N THR A 378 2.60 1.68 8.56
CA THR A 378 3.25 0.37 8.76
C THR A 378 4.20 -0.02 7.64
N ALA A 379 4.04 0.53 6.43
CA ALA A 379 4.80 0.14 5.25
C ALA A 379 6.32 0.29 5.41
N THR A 380 6.78 1.25 6.20
CA THR A 380 8.20 1.55 6.40
C THR A 380 8.89 0.65 7.44
N PHE A 381 8.16 -0.23 8.12
CA PHE A 381 8.74 -1.24 9.00
C PHE A 381 9.44 -2.37 8.22
N ILE A 382 9.03 -2.58 6.97
CA ILE A 382 9.74 -3.51 6.09
C ILE A 382 11.08 -2.88 5.70
N PRO A 383 12.22 -3.62 5.81
CA PRO A 383 13.52 -3.09 5.42
C PRO A 383 13.54 -2.69 3.96
N CYS A 384 14.01 -1.48 3.68
CA CYS A 384 14.32 -1.03 2.32
C CYS A 384 15.80 -1.28 1.98
N GLY A 385 16.18 -1.09 0.72
CA GLY A 385 17.56 -1.27 0.26
C GLY A 385 18.60 -0.47 1.07
N ALA A 386 18.26 0.76 1.46
CA ALA A 386 19.11 1.63 2.29
C ALA A 386 19.36 1.11 3.73
N LYS A 387 18.53 0.18 4.23
CA LYS A 387 18.75 -0.47 5.52
C LYS A 387 19.67 -1.68 5.44
N LEU A 388 19.95 -2.23 4.25
CA LEU A 388 20.77 -3.43 4.09
C LEU A 388 22.22 -3.25 4.57
N PRO A 389 22.94 -2.15 4.30
CA PRO A 389 24.27 -1.92 4.85
C PRO A 389 24.28 -1.92 6.39
N VAL A 390 23.27 -1.33 7.02
CA VAL A 390 23.13 -1.34 8.49
C VAL A 390 22.88 -2.75 9.01
N ILE A 391 22.05 -3.53 8.32
CA ILE A 391 21.79 -4.94 8.67
C ILE A 391 23.08 -5.76 8.53
N ALA A 392 23.87 -5.54 7.48
CA ALA A 392 25.14 -6.24 7.26
C ALA A 392 26.16 -5.87 8.35
N MET A 393 26.36 -4.57 8.61
CA MET A 393 27.27 -4.08 9.65
C MET A 393 26.91 -4.62 11.04
N MET A 394 25.67 -4.44 11.48
CA MET A 394 25.25 -4.89 12.81
C MET A 394 25.17 -6.42 12.90
N GLY A 395 24.86 -7.08 11.79
CA GLY A 395 24.95 -8.52 11.66
C GLY A 395 26.38 -9.01 11.87
N GLY A 396 27.37 -8.33 11.31
CA GLY A 396 28.81 -8.58 11.55
C GLY A 396 29.20 -8.39 13.01
N VAL A 397 28.76 -7.28 13.63
CA VAL A 397 28.96 -7.05 15.07
C VAL A 397 28.39 -8.20 15.90
N MET A 398 27.17 -8.64 15.61
CA MET A 398 26.54 -9.76 16.34
C MET A 398 27.26 -11.08 16.14
N THR A 399 27.65 -11.38 14.90
CA THR A 399 28.39 -12.62 14.57
C THR A 399 29.73 -12.66 15.25
N SER A 400 30.40 -11.49 15.44
CA SER A 400 31.68 -11.40 16.13
C SER A 400 31.64 -11.89 17.59
N TYR A 401 30.50 -11.77 18.27
CA TYR A 401 30.30 -12.29 19.63
C TYR A 401 30.18 -13.80 19.67
N ALA A 402 29.74 -14.45 18.58
CA ALA A 402 29.54 -15.89 18.53
C ALA A 402 30.74 -16.64 17.92
N THR A 403 31.33 -16.10 16.85
CA THR A 403 32.33 -16.81 16.03
C THR A 403 33.66 -16.06 15.89
N GLY A 404 33.72 -14.78 16.30
CA GLY A 404 34.87 -13.90 16.08
C GLY A 404 34.98 -13.35 14.65
N SER A 405 34.07 -13.69 13.75
CA SER A 405 33.99 -13.14 12.37
C SER A 405 33.11 -11.90 12.34
N TYR A 406 33.48 -10.92 11.56
CA TYR A 406 32.70 -9.69 11.34
C TYR A 406 31.85 -9.74 10.08
N GLU A 407 31.78 -10.87 9.41
CA GLU A 407 30.85 -11.07 8.30
C GLU A 407 29.45 -11.41 8.82
N ALA A 408 28.45 -10.72 8.31
CA ALA A 408 27.06 -11.03 8.62
C ALA A 408 26.68 -12.41 8.08
N GLY A 409 26.09 -13.25 8.92
CA GLY A 409 25.55 -14.52 8.46
C GLY A 409 24.48 -14.32 7.38
N GLY A 410 24.49 -15.15 6.33
CA GLY A 410 23.56 -15.05 5.19
C GLY A 410 22.06 -15.06 5.54
N LEU A 411 21.70 -15.47 6.75
CA LEU A 411 20.32 -15.45 7.25
C LEU A 411 19.92 -14.12 7.91
N MET A 412 20.84 -13.18 8.15
CA MET A 412 20.55 -11.95 8.89
C MET A 412 19.53 -11.06 8.15
N ALA A 413 19.75 -10.81 6.88
CA ALA A 413 18.81 -9.99 6.09
C ALA A 413 17.42 -10.64 5.98
N PRO A 414 17.27 -11.94 5.60
CA PRO A 414 15.96 -12.61 5.63
C PRO A 414 15.27 -12.55 6.99
N CYS A 415 15.99 -12.73 8.11
CA CYS A 415 15.42 -12.61 9.45
C CYS A 415 14.87 -11.21 9.72
N MET A 416 15.59 -10.16 9.31
CA MET A 416 15.15 -8.79 9.51
C MET A 416 13.91 -8.44 8.63
N TYR A 417 13.82 -8.99 7.42
CA TYR A 417 12.59 -8.89 6.62
C TYR A 417 11.40 -9.57 7.30
N PHE A 418 11.62 -10.77 7.84
CA PHE A 418 10.57 -11.47 8.58
C PHE A 418 10.12 -10.68 9.82
N ILE A 419 11.05 -10.13 10.59
CA ILE A 419 10.76 -9.26 11.75
C ILE A 419 9.97 -8.03 11.31
N GLY A 420 10.33 -7.41 10.19
CA GLY A 420 9.60 -6.28 9.62
C GLY A 420 8.15 -6.64 9.29
N ILE A 421 7.91 -7.79 8.66
CA ILE A 421 6.55 -8.28 8.36
C ILE A 421 5.76 -8.53 9.66
N VAL A 422 6.37 -9.18 10.65
CA VAL A 422 5.72 -9.41 11.96
C VAL A 422 5.39 -8.07 12.63
N ALA A 423 6.29 -7.10 12.57
CA ALA A 423 6.06 -5.75 13.12
C ALA A 423 4.88 -5.05 12.42
N VAL A 424 4.75 -5.17 11.10
CA VAL A 424 3.59 -4.65 10.33
C VAL A 424 2.30 -5.27 10.85
N LEU A 425 2.25 -6.60 10.99
CA LEU A 425 1.04 -7.30 11.45
C LEU A 425 0.67 -6.92 12.89
N VAL A 426 1.65 -6.89 13.80
CA VAL A 426 1.44 -6.49 15.20
C VAL A 426 0.95 -5.03 15.29
N ALA A 427 1.57 -4.12 14.58
CA ALA A 427 1.17 -2.73 14.53
C ALA A 427 -0.25 -2.56 13.94
N ALA A 428 -0.59 -3.31 12.89
CA ALA A 428 -1.93 -3.31 12.31
C ALA A 428 -2.99 -3.77 13.32
N ILE A 429 -2.74 -4.88 14.04
CA ILE A 429 -3.64 -5.39 15.08
C ILE A 429 -3.83 -4.35 16.20
N ILE A 430 -2.73 -3.70 16.65
CA ILE A 430 -2.80 -2.68 17.69
C ILE A 430 -3.63 -1.48 17.22
N LEU A 431 -3.37 -0.98 16.02
CA LEU A 431 -4.08 0.17 15.46
C LEU A 431 -5.57 -0.14 15.22
N LYS A 432 -5.91 -1.32 14.70
CA LYS A 432 -7.32 -1.74 14.47
C LYS A 432 -8.14 -1.85 15.77
N LYS A 433 -7.51 -2.07 16.91
CA LYS A 433 -8.20 -2.02 18.22
C LYS A 433 -8.52 -0.60 18.68
N THR A 434 -7.99 0.42 18.02
CA THR A 434 -8.27 1.82 18.36
C THR A 434 -9.51 2.33 17.59
N LYS A 435 -10.34 3.16 18.23
CA LYS A 435 -11.58 3.69 17.62
C LYS A 435 -11.42 4.30 16.21
N PRO A 436 -10.33 5.05 15.88
CA PRO A 436 -10.20 5.65 14.56
C PRO A 436 -9.96 4.65 13.43
N PHE A 437 -9.41 3.47 13.72
CA PHE A 437 -9.07 2.44 12.74
C PHE A 437 -9.95 1.19 12.88
N SER A 438 -10.92 1.20 13.82
CA SER A 438 -11.88 0.11 13.97
C SER A 438 -12.79 0.06 12.74
N GLY A 439 -13.07 -1.14 12.25
CA GLY A 439 -13.90 -1.40 11.08
C GLY A 439 -13.37 -2.57 10.26
N LYS A 440 -14.26 -3.21 9.52
CA LYS A 440 -13.87 -4.28 8.59
C LYS A 440 -13.12 -3.66 7.40
N PRO A 441 -12.06 -4.29 6.91
CA PRO A 441 -11.40 -3.85 5.67
C PRO A 441 -12.36 -3.99 4.50
N ALA A 442 -12.29 -3.07 3.52
CA ALA A 442 -13.10 -3.14 2.32
C ALA A 442 -12.86 -4.48 1.59
N PRO A 443 -13.91 -5.14 1.09
CA PRO A 443 -13.75 -6.37 0.33
C PRO A 443 -12.92 -6.10 -0.93
N PHE A 444 -11.97 -7.01 -1.19
CA PHE A 444 -11.12 -6.93 -2.37
C PHE A 444 -11.87 -7.49 -3.58
N VAL A 445 -12.66 -6.64 -4.23
CA VAL A 445 -13.33 -6.97 -5.49
C VAL A 445 -12.51 -6.33 -6.62
N MET A 446 -11.63 -7.11 -7.25
CA MET A 446 -10.83 -6.63 -8.38
C MET A 446 -10.83 -7.68 -9.50
N GLU A 447 -11.14 -7.25 -10.71
CA GLU A 447 -10.96 -8.09 -11.90
C GLU A 447 -9.47 -8.35 -12.12
N LEU A 448 -9.15 -9.59 -12.49
CA LEU A 448 -7.82 -9.92 -12.97
C LEU A 448 -7.73 -9.51 -14.44
N PRO A 449 -7.07 -8.39 -14.79
CA PRO A 449 -6.95 -7.98 -16.19
C PRO A 449 -6.19 -9.06 -16.97
N GLN A 450 -6.49 -9.23 -18.26
CA GLN A 450 -5.73 -10.17 -19.09
C GLN A 450 -4.26 -9.74 -19.14
N TYR A 451 -3.34 -10.72 -19.13
CA TYR A 451 -1.93 -10.42 -19.33
C TYR A 451 -1.73 -9.78 -20.70
N HIS A 452 -1.00 -8.70 -20.71
CA HIS A 452 -0.55 -8.06 -21.94
C HIS A 452 0.93 -7.67 -21.84
N ILE A 453 1.58 -7.62 -22.98
CA ILE A 453 2.96 -7.15 -23.02
C ILE A 453 2.95 -5.64 -22.85
N PRO A 454 3.65 -5.11 -21.81
CA PRO A 454 3.69 -3.67 -21.57
C PRO A 454 4.25 -2.90 -22.76
N SER A 455 3.64 -1.76 -23.07
CA SER A 455 4.20 -0.85 -24.06
C SER A 455 5.47 -0.19 -23.52
N ALA A 456 6.57 -0.27 -24.24
CA ALA A 456 7.82 0.37 -23.83
C ALA A 456 7.66 1.88 -23.58
N LYS A 457 6.82 2.57 -24.36
CA LYS A 457 6.53 3.99 -24.19
C LYS A 457 5.81 4.25 -22.86
N THR A 458 4.81 3.45 -22.51
CA THR A 458 4.05 3.59 -21.26
C THR A 458 4.95 3.35 -20.05
N VAL A 459 5.73 2.26 -20.08
CA VAL A 459 6.68 1.91 -19.02
C VAL A 459 7.69 3.03 -18.79
N LEU A 460 8.33 3.54 -19.85
CA LEU A 460 9.31 4.63 -19.75
C LEU A 460 8.67 5.92 -19.23
N LEU A 461 7.43 6.22 -19.61
CA LEU A 461 6.70 7.39 -19.10
C LEU A 461 6.43 7.25 -17.60
N HIS A 462 5.94 6.10 -17.15
CA HIS A 462 5.69 5.82 -15.72
C HIS A 462 7.00 5.88 -14.91
N VAL A 463 8.09 5.32 -15.43
CA VAL A 463 9.41 5.41 -14.80
C VAL A 463 9.84 6.87 -14.67
N TRP A 464 9.72 7.65 -15.75
CA TRP A 464 10.10 9.06 -15.76
C TRP A 464 9.28 9.90 -14.77
N GLU A 465 7.97 9.71 -14.71
CA GLU A 465 7.09 10.42 -13.78
C GLU A 465 7.44 10.11 -12.31
N ARG A 466 7.68 8.83 -11.99
CA ARG A 466 8.11 8.39 -10.66
C ARG A 466 9.48 8.94 -10.30
N LEU A 467 10.43 8.84 -11.23
CA LEU A 467 11.80 9.33 -11.05
C LEU A 467 11.85 10.86 -10.90
N LYS A 468 11.13 11.60 -11.75
CA LYS A 468 10.97 13.05 -11.64
C LYS A 468 10.35 13.44 -10.29
N GLY A 469 9.32 12.70 -9.86
CA GLY A 469 8.71 12.89 -8.54
C GLY A 469 9.69 12.67 -7.39
N PHE A 470 10.56 11.65 -7.50
CA PHE A 470 11.63 11.38 -6.55
C PHE A 470 12.67 12.50 -6.52
N ILE A 471 13.26 12.85 -7.66
CA ILE A 471 14.32 13.87 -7.75
C ILE A 471 13.85 15.22 -7.21
N ILE A 472 12.66 15.69 -7.59
CA ILE A 472 12.18 17.01 -7.16
C ILE A 472 11.80 17.03 -5.69
N LYS A 473 11.10 15.99 -5.20
CA LYS A 473 10.54 16.01 -3.83
C LYS A 473 11.51 15.51 -2.78
N ALA A 474 12.16 14.37 -3.07
CA ALA A 474 13.09 13.77 -2.14
C ALA A 474 14.48 14.41 -2.25
N GLY A 475 14.94 14.74 -3.46
CA GLY A 475 16.25 15.32 -3.70
C GLY A 475 16.47 16.64 -2.98
N THR A 476 15.50 17.56 -3.00
CA THR A 476 15.64 18.85 -2.30
C THR A 476 15.71 18.69 -0.78
N ILE A 477 14.93 17.78 -0.21
CA ILE A 477 14.90 17.55 1.25
C ILE A 477 16.14 16.80 1.70
N LEU A 478 16.56 15.78 0.94
CA LEU A 478 17.79 15.02 1.22
C LEU A 478 19.01 15.93 1.11
N PHE A 479 19.09 16.74 0.06
CA PHE A 479 20.16 17.71 -0.11
C PHE A 479 20.29 18.64 1.11
N LEU A 480 19.18 19.26 1.54
CA LEU A 480 19.19 20.12 2.73
C LEU A 480 19.62 19.33 3.97
N ALA A 481 19.12 18.10 4.14
CA ALA A 481 19.48 17.25 5.27
C ALA A 481 20.98 16.91 5.26
N CYS A 482 21.57 16.59 4.11
CA CYS A 482 23.01 16.31 3.97
C CYS A 482 23.85 17.52 4.33
N VAL A 483 23.48 18.71 3.87
CA VAL A 483 24.19 19.97 4.22
C VAL A 483 24.10 20.23 5.74
N VAL A 484 22.92 20.05 6.34
CA VAL A 484 22.75 20.20 7.80
C VAL A 484 23.58 19.17 8.56
N MET A 485 23.58 17.92 8.13
CA MET A 485 24.36 16.85 8.78
C MET A 485 25.86 17.09 8.64
N TRP A 486 26.33 17.50 7.45
CA TRP A 486 27.71 17.93 7.24
C TRP A 486 28.11 19.04 8.22
N PHE A 487 27.26 20.06 8.37
CA PHE A 487 27.52 21.15 9.31
C PHE A 487 27.54 20.65 10.77
N LEU A 488 26.58 19.82 11.18
CA LEU A 488 26.50 19.28 12.55
C LEU A 488 27.68 18.36 12.90
N SER A 489 28.23 17.64 11.93
CA SER A 489 29.36 16.73 12.12
C SER A 489 30.71 17.43 12.04
N GLY A 490 30.83 18.48 11.21
CA GLY A 490 32.09 19.17 10.94
C GLY A 490 32.37 20.39 11.84
N TYR A 491 31.34 20.89 12.56
CA TYR A 491 31.47 22.09 13.40
C TYR A 491 31.05 21.84 14.84
N GLY A 492 31.71 22.53 15.77
CA GLY A 492 31.44 22.39 17.19
C GLY A 492 32.17 23.44 18.03
N PHE A 493 32.25 23.18 19.34
CA PHE A 493 32.91 24.07 20.29
C PHE A 493 34.22 23.44 20.76
N VAL A 494 35.34 24.05 20.40
CA VAL A 494 36.69 23.66 20.87
C VAL A 494 37.24 24.78 21.72
N ASN A 495 37.56 24.49 23.00
CA ASN A 495 38.09 25.45 23.95
C ASN A 495 37.27 26.75 24.10
N GLY A 496 35.93 26.65 23.97
CA GLY A 496 35.03 27.79 24.08
C GLY A 496 34.89 28.65 22.82
N SER A 497 35.58 28.34 21.75
CA SER A 497 35.41 28.98 20.43
C SER A 497 34.65 28.03 19.49
N PHE A 498 33.75 28.60 18.69
CA PHE A 498 33.04 27.86 17.65
C PHE A 498 33.89 27.82 16.37
N GLY A 499 34.10 26.60 15.83
CA GLY A 499 34.87 26.40 14.60
C GLY A 499 34.75 24.99 14.04
N ALA A 500 35.50 24.74 12.98
CA ALA A 500 35.66 23.40 12.42
C ALA A 500 36.36 22.49 13.43
N VAL A 501 35.90 21.23 13.51
CA VAL A 501 36.32 20.26 14.53
C VAL A 501 37.05 19.11 13.84
N GLU A 502 38.29 18.84 14.27
CA GLU A 502 39.05 17.68 13.82
C GLU A 502 38.64 16.39 14.54
N ASP A 503 38.26 16.52 15.83
CA ASP A 503 37.76 15.39 16.63
C ASP A 503 36.21 15.37 16.60
N PRO A 504 35.58 14.35 15.98
CA PRO A 504 34.13 14.22 15.94
C PRO A 504 33.43 14.29 17.31
N GLY A 505 34.15 13.98 18.40
CA GLY A 505 33.64 14.07 19.77
C GLY A 505 33.29 15.48 20.23
N ASN A 506 33.82 16.51 19.60
CA ASN A 506 33.56 17.93 19.91
C ASN A 506 32.52 18.55 18.96
N SER A 507 31.96 17.77 18.03
CA SER A 507 30.97 18.24 17.06
C SER A 507 29.60 18.54 17.71
N LEU A 508 28.82 19.40 17.06
CA LEU A 508 27.44 19.66 17.47
C LEU A 508 26.61 18.36 17.48
N LEU A 509 26.89 17.45 16.56
CA LEU A 509 26.24 16.14 16.49
C LEU A 509 26.55 15.31 17.76
N ALA A 510 27.79 15.35 18.26
CA ALA A 510 28.17 14.68 19.49
C ALA A 510 27.47 15.27 20.72
N VAL A 511 27.33 16.59 20.79
CA VAL A 511 26.61 17.27 21.88
C VAL A 511 25.13 16.87 21.87
N ILE A 512 24.47 16.89 20.72
CA ILE A 512 23.07 16.48 20.56
C ILE A 512 22.91 15.00 20.90
N GLY A 513 23.78 14.15 20.34
CA GLY A 513 23.79 12.70 20.59
C GLY A 513 23.96 12.39 22.09
N GLY A 514 24.89 13.09 22.76
CA GLY A 514 25.14 12.94 24.20
C GLY A 514 23.95 13.36 25.06
N ALA A 515 23.26 14.45 24.70
CA ALA A 515 22.06 14.89 25.42
C ALA A 515 20.89 13.90 25.31
N ILE A 516 20.79 13.18 24.18
CA ILE A 516 19.71 12.24 23.91
C ILE A 516 20.07 10.81 24.37
N ALA A 517 21.36 10.46 24.43
CA ALA A 517 21.88 9.12 24.77
C ALA A 517 21.23 8.50 26.02
N PRO A 518 20.96 9.21 27.13
CA PRO A 518 20.32 8.62 28.30
C PRO A 518 18.95 7.98 28.02
N ILE A 519 18.20 8.49 27.02
CA ILE A 519 16.90 7.94 26.63
C ILE A 519 17.07 6.51 26.05
N PHE A 520 18.20 6.24 25.39
CA PHE A 520 18.49 4.95 24.76
C PHE A 520 19.28 3.97 25.65
N ALA A 521 19.71 4.42 26.83
CA ALA A 521 20.39 3.56 27.79
C ALA A 521 19.56 2.30 28.17
N PRO A 522 18.22 2.40 28.43
CA PRO A 522 17.40 1.22 28.72
C PRO A 522 17.30 0.21 27.56
N LEU A 523 17.66 0.60 26.34
CA LEU A 523 17.68 -0.22 25.13
C LEU A 523 19.05 -0.87 24.90
N GLY A 524 20.08 -0.59 25.74
CA GLY A 524 21.40 -1.17 25.65
C GLY A 524 22.40 -0.45 24.75
N PHE A 525 22.02 0.68 24.12
CA PHE A 525 22.91 1.49 23.28
C PHE A 525 22.91 2.98 23.66
N GLY A 526 22.96 3.29 24.94
CA GLY A 526 23.06 4.67 25.48
C GLY A 526 24.41 5.36 25.23
N ASN A 527 25.16 4.96 24.20
CA ASN A 527 26.40 5.59 23.77
C ASN A 527 26.07 6.73 22.80
N TRP A 528 26.64 7.92 23.04
CA TRP A 528 26.41 9.09 22.19
C TRP A 528 26.76 8.85 20.72
N LYS A 529 27.80 8.05 20.41
CA LYS A 529 28.21 7.69 19.04
C LYS A 529 27.10 6.91 18.31
N ALA A 530 26.56 5.88 18.97
CA ALA A 530 25.46 5.09 18.42
C ALA A 530 24.19 5.94 18.21
N VAL A 531 23.88 6.83 19.16
CA VAL A 531 22.73 7.73 19.07
C VAL A 531 22.93 8.77 17.95
N ALA A 532 24.11 9.36 17.84
CA ALA A 532 24.46 10.27 16.76
C ALA A 532 24.33 9.62 15.37
N ALA A 533 24.77 8.36 15.23
CA ALA A 533 24.59 7.60 14.00
C ALA A 533 23.10 7.31 13.73
N SER A 534 22.28 6.96 14.73
CA SER A 534 20.83 6.83 14.54
C SER A 534 20.17 8.13 14.09
N LEU A 535 20.63 9.28 14.60
CA LEU A 535 20.13 10.59 14.17
C LEU A 535 20.50 10.89 12.71
N SER A 536 21.72 10.53 12.25
CA SER A 536 22.08 10.67 10.86
C SER A 536 21.19 9.83 9.94
N GLY A 537 20.73 8.67 10.42
CA GLY A 537 19.77 7.79 9.74
C GLY A 537 18.40 8.42 9.43
N PHE A 538 18.06 9.55 10.02
CA PHE A 538 16.86 10.31 9.60
C PHE A 538 17.06 11.02 8.26
N SER A 539 18.29 11.44 7.91
CA SER A 539 18.55 11.97 6.57
C SER A 539 18.44 10.86 5.53
N ALA A 540 19.23 9.82 5.69
CA ALA A 540 19.23 8.63 4.84
C ALA A 540 19.71 7.44 5.70
N LYS A 541 19.06 6.26 5.58
CA LYS A 541 19.35 5.13 6.50
C LYS A 541 20.77 4.54 6.30
N GLU A 542 21.30 4.60 5.10
CA GLU A 542 22.69 4.20 4.82
C GLU A 542 23.71 5.10 5.51
N SER A 543 23.40 6.38 5.74
CA SER A 543 24.29 7.30 6.45
C SER A 543 24.63 6.87 7.88
N ILE A 544 23.91 5.90 8.44
CA ILE A 544 24.26 5.30 9.74
C ILE A 544 25.63 4.65 9.67
N VAL A 545 25.94 3.89 8.60
CA VAL A 545 27.20 3.17 8.44
C VAL A 545 28.36 4.14 8.27
N SER A 546 28.24 5.08 7.32
CA SER A 546 29.29 6.08 7.09
C SER A 546 29.50 7.00 8.30
N THR A 547 28.44 7.40 9.01
CA THR A 547 28.58 8.17 10.26
C THR A 547 29.30 7.34 11.33
N MET A 548 29.00 6.06 11.48
CA MET A 548 29.71 5.19 12.41
C MET A 548 31.19 5.04 12.02
N GLY A 549 31.49 4.90 10.73
CA GLY A 549 32.84 4.85 10.21
C GLY A 549 33.64 6.12 10.56
N VAL A 550 33.06 7.29 10.29
CA VAL A 550 33.68 8.58 10.64
C VAL A 550 33.89 8.72 12.15
N LEU A 551 32.88 8.39 12.96
CA LEU A 551 33.00 8.43 14.43
C LEU A 551 33.96 7.39 15.02
N ALA A 552 34.31 6.37 14.23
CA ALA A 552 35.35 5.39 14.53
C ALA A 552 36.74 5.81 14.02
N ASN A 553 36.88 7.01 13.44
CA ASN A 553 38.11 7.54 12.80
C ASN A 553 38.58 6.71 11.59
N ILE A 554 37.67 6.09 10.88
CA ILE A 554 37.96 5.43 9.60
C ILE A 554 37.82 6.47 8.50
N THR A 555 38.83 6.59 7.62
CA THR A 555 38.87 7.58 6.54
C THR A 555 38.78 6.93 5.16
N GLY A 556 38.22 7.65 4.19
CA GLY A 556 38.11 7.19 2.81
C GLY A 556 37.01 6.10 2.64
N ASP A 557 37.12 5.35 1.55
CA ASP A 557 36.14 4.33 1.15
C ASP A 557 35.90 3.23 2.22
N ALA A 558 36.89 3.00 3.09
CA ALA A 558 36.76 2.05 4.21
C ALA A 558 35.68 2.45 5.22
N SER A 559 35.27 3.73 5.29
CA SER A 559 34.19 4.20 6.17
C SER A 559 32.80 3.70 5.72
N GLU A 560 32.66 3.22 4.50
CA GLU A 560 31.41 2.68 3.94
C GLU A 560 31.41 1.14 3.89
N ASP A 561 32.56 0.49 4.11
CA ASP A 561 32.66 -0.96 4.18
C ASP A 561 32.06 -1.50 5.50
N ALA A 562 30.97 -2.24 5.38
CA ALA A 562 30.22 -2.74 6.50
C ALA A 562 31.04 -3.64 7.45
N VAL A 563 32.01 -4.40 6.94
CA VAL A 563 32.86 -5.31 7.73
C VAL A 563 33.88 -4.52 8.53
N THR A 564 34.57 -3.60 7.90
CA THR A 564 35.57 -2.73 8.53
C THR A 564 34.94 -1.87 9.62
N VAL A 565 33.78 -1.28 9.34
CA VAL A 565 33.05 -0.49 10.33
C VAL A 565 32.54 -1.36 11.47
N ALA A 566 32.01 -2.58 11.19
CA ALA A 566 31.58 -3.51 12.23
C ALA A 566 32.69 -3.86 13.24
N GLU A 567 33.92 -4.06 12.77
CA GLU A 567 35.08 -4.31 13.62
C GLU A 567 35.37 -3.12 14.53
N ALA A 568 35.40 -1.91 14.00
CA ALA A 568 35.70 -0.71 14.75
C ALA A 568 34.63 -0.35 15.80
N VAL A 569 33.34 -0.54 15.48
CA VAL A 569 32.24 -0.13 16.36
C VAL A 569 31.81 -1.22 17.33
N ARG A 570 32.36 -2.43 17.26
CA ARG A 570 32.01 -3.55 18.14
C ARG A 570 32.04 -3.17 19.62
N THR A 571 33.06 -2.40 20.03
CA THR A 571 33.25 -1.96 21.42
C THR A 571 32.19 -0.97 21.91
N TRP A 572 31.38 -0.41 21.03
CA TRP A 572 30.30 0.52 21.40
C TRP A 572 29.07 -0.21 21.95
N PHE A 573 28.97 -1.50 21.66
CA PHE A 573 27.88 -2.34 22.11
C PHE A 573 28.38 -3.34 23.16
N PRO A 574 27.75 -3.42 24.34
CA PRO A 574 28.21 -4.30 25.41
C PRO A 574 27.92 -5.77 25.15
N SER A 575 26.94 -6.09 24.29
CA SER A 575 26.53 -7.48 23.99
C SER A 575 25.93 -7.59 22.59
N ALA A 576 25.82 -8.81 22.07
CA ALA A 576 25.11 -9.11 20.83
C ALA A 576 23.63 -8.65 20.90
N VAL A 577 23.02 -8.74 22.10
CA VAL A 577 21.64 -8.29 22.33
C VAL A 577 21.53 -6.77 22.19
N ALA A 578 22.53 -6.02 22.66
CA ALA A 578 22.57 -4.56 22.50
C ALA A 578 22.75 -4.16 21.03
N ALA A 579 23.60 -4.88 20.29
CA ALA A 579 23.77 -4.69 18.86
C ALA A 579 22.46 -4.98 18.08
N PHE A 580 21.78 -6.08 18.43
CA PHE A 580 20.48 -6.41 17.86
C PHE A 580 19.41 -5.36 18.20
N SER A 581 19.42 -4.86 19.43
CA SER A 581 18.52 -3.81 19.88
C SER A 581 18.69 -2.52 19.05
N PHE A 582 19.92 -2.09 18.80
CA PHE A 582 20.21 -0.96 17.93
C PHE A 582 19.69 -1.19 16.50
N LEU A 583 19.95 -2.37 15.94
CA LEU A 583 19.46 -2.74 14.61
C LEU A 583 17.93 -2.73 14.55
N LEU A 584 17.26 -3.32 15.54
CA LEU A 584 15.80 -3.39 15.61
C LEU A 584 15.16 -2.01 15.73
N PHE A 585 15.74 -1.13 16.56
CA PHE A 585 15.27 0.24 16.68
C PHE A 585 15.32 0.97 15.32
N ASN A 586 16.48 0.95 14.67
CA ASN A 586 16.67 1.61 13.36
C ASN A 586 15.90 0.93 12.20
N LEU A 587 15.44 -0.30 12.41
CA LEU A 587 14.51 -0.96 11.49
C LEU A 587 13.10 -0.39 11.62
N LEU A 588 12.61 -0.18 12.84
CA LEU A 588 11.22 0.13 13.15
C LEU A 588 10.95 1.62 13.39
N ASP A 589 11.97 2.44 13.58
CA ASP A 589 11.83 3.89 13.76
C ASP A 589 11.28 4.59 12.51
N SER A 590 11.05 5.89 12.60
CA SER A 590 10.61 6.70 11.47
C SER A 590 11.58 6.56 10.28
N PRO A 591 11.05 6.51 9.05
CA PRO A 591 11.87 6.37 7.85
C PRO A 591 12.71 7.64 7.58
N CYS A 592 13.50 7.63 6.49
CA CYS A 592 14.27 8.79 6.04
C CYS A 592 13.38 10.00 5.75
N LEU A 593 13.95 11.21 5.83
CA LEU A 593 13.24 12.49 5.63
C LEU A 593 12.48 12.54 4.30
N ALA A 594 12.98 11.93 3.25
CA ALA A 594 12.31 11.84 1.96
C ALA A 594 11.00 11.03 2.04
N ALA A 595 10.99 9.91 2.75
CA ALA A 595 9.80 9.13 3.00
C ALA A 595 8.84 9.87 3.95
N ILE A 596 9.34 10.53 4.99
CA ILE A 596 8.56 11.38 5.91
C ILE A 596 7.85 12.50 5.13
N SER A 597 8.53 13.17 4.20
CA SER A 597 7.92 14.21 3.36
C SER A 597 6.81 13.66 2.46
N THR A 598 6.99 12.44 1.97
CA THR A 598 5.97 11.74 1.18
C THR A 598 4.77 11.37 2.06
N MET A 599 5.01 10.87 3.29
CA MET A 599 3.96 10.63 4.28
C MET A 599 3.14 11.89 4.57
N ALA A 600 3.80 13.04 4.76
CA ALA A 600 3.13 14.32 5.01
C ALA A 600 2.14 14.68 3.90
N LYS A 601 2.49 14.38 2.65
CA LYS A 601 1.64 14.62 1.49
C LYS A 601 0.50 13.61 1.38
N GLU A 602 0.81 12.31 1.51
CA GLU A 602 -0.17 11.24 1.26
C GLU A 602 -1.16 11.04 2.43
N MET A 603 -0.80 11.46 3.65
CA MET A 603 -1.70 11.45 4.82
C MET A 603 -2.83 12.48 4.71
N GLN A 604 -2.68 13.53 3.90
CA GLN A 604 -3.65 14.62 3.68
C GLN A 604 -4.17 15.28 4.98
N SER A 605 -3.52 15.04 6.10
CA SER A 605 -3.91 15.56 7.41
C SER A 605 -2.69 15.75 8.31
N ARG A 606 -2.47 16.99 8.79
CA ARG A 606 -1.37 17.28 9.71
C ARG A 606 -1.47 16.50 11.02
N LYS A 607 -2.69 16.27 11.52
CA LYS A 607 -2.93 15.50 12.74
C LYS A 607 -2.48 14.04 12.58
N TRP A 608 -2.88 13.40 11.49
CA TRP A 608 -2.52 12.01 11.21
C TRP A 608 -1.05 11.83 10.86
N PHE A 609 -0.45 12.83 10.22
CA PHE A 609 0.99 12.84 9.95
C PHE A 609 1.81 12.81 11.26
N TRP A 610 1.56 13.73 12.19
CA TRP A 610 2.28 13.74 13.45
C TRP A 610 1.98 12.52 14.32
N PHE A 611 0.75 12.03 14.28
CA PHE A 611 0.40 10.77 14.92
C PHE A 611 1.21 9.60 14.36
N ALA A 612 1.39 9.51 13.04
CA ALA A 612 2.16 8.46 12.39
C ALA A 612 3.63 8.47 12.84
N ILE A 613 4.27 9.64 12.80
CA ILE A 613 5.67 9.79 13.26
C ILE A 613 5.82 9.41 14.74
N LEU A 614 4.93 9.90 15.58
CA LEU A 614 4.96 9.58 17.02
C LEU A 614 4.72 8.08 17.26
N PHE A 615 3.75 7.50 16.58
CA PHE A 615 3.44 6.08 16.68
C PHE A 615 4.63 5.21 16.28
N GLN A 616 5.28 5.50 15.14
CA GLN A 616 6.44 4.72 14.66
C GLN A 616 7.59 4.75 15.67
N ASN A 617 7.94 5.92 16.19
CA ASN A 617 9.03 6.04 17.17
C ASN A 617 8.71 5.39 18.52
N ILE A 618 7.48 5.56 19.03
CA ILE A 618 7.05 4.91 20.27
C ILE A 618 7.00 3.39 20.08
N PHE A 619 6.45 2.90 18.95
CA PHE A 619 6.38 1.49 18.65
C PHE A 619 7.79 0.87 18.58
N ALA A 620 8.71 1.52 17.84
CA ALA A 620 10.10 1.11 17.75
C ALA A 620 10.75 1.05 19.14
N TYR A 621 10.57 2.09 19.96
CA TYR A 621 11.14 2.15 21.29
C TYR A 621 10.61 1.04 22.20
N VAL A 622 9.28 0.86 22.25
CA VAL A 622 8.65 -0.14 23.14
C VAL A 622 9.02 -1.57 22.71
N VAL A 623 8.94 -1.87 21.42
CA VAL A 623 9.31 -3.22 20.91
C VAL A 623 10.79 -3.51 21.21
N THR A 624 11.66 -2.55 20.92
CA THR A 624 13.10 -2.69 21.19
C THR A 624 13.41 -2.85 22.67
N LEU A 625 12.74 -2.09 23.53
CA LEU A 625 12.88 -2.21 24.98
C LEU A 625 12.51 -3.62 25.47
N ILE A 626 11.36 -4.12 25.03
CA ILE A 626 10.90 -5.45 25.40
C ILE A 626 11.90 -6.51 24.94
N VAL A 627 12.35 -6.43 23.68
CA VAL A 627 13.31 -7.39 23.11
C VAL A 627 14.66 -7.34 23.84
N TYR A 628 15.15 -6.14 24.14
CA TYR A 628 16.41 -5.98 24.89
C TYR A 628 16.32 -6.57 26.29
N GLN A 629 15.26 -6.24 27.05
CA GLN A 629 15.10 -6.75 28.43
C GLN A 629 14.91 -8.27 28.47
N ILE A 630 14.14 -8.84 27.53
CA ILE A 630 13.99 -10.29 27.43
C ILE A 630 15.33 -10.94 27.02
N GLY A 631 16.03 -10.34 26.05
CA GLY A 631 17.31 -10.86 25.55
C GLY A 631 18.38 -10.86 26.64
N THR A 632 18.52 -9.79 27.42
CA THR A 632 19.48 -9.72 28.55
C THR A 632 19.13 -10.72 29.64
N PHE A 633 17.85 -10.85 29.98
CA PHE A 633 17.40 -11.87 30.93
C PHE A 633 17.72 -13.30 30.47
N ALA A 634 17.52 -13.60 29.19
CA ALA A 634 17.77 -14.93 28.61
C ALA A 634 19.24 -15.26 28.45
N THR A 635 20.12 -14.26 28.30
CA THR A 635 21.57 -14.45 28.14
C THR A 635 22.33 -14.32 29.46
N GLY A 636 21.66 -14.06 30.57
CA GLY A 636 22.24 -14.00 31.90
C GLY A 636 22.91 -12.69 32.28
N GLY A 637 22.52 -11.58 31.61
CA GLY A 637 23.02 -10.23 31.90
C GLY A 637 24.08 -9.76 30.94
#